data_b6171b985caa34a40ce323267bcfa0a5
#
_entry.id   b6171b985caa34a40ce323267bcfa0a5
#
_cell.length_a   1.000
_cell.length_b   1.000
_cell.length_c   1.000
_cell.angle_alpha   90.00
_cell.angle_beta   90.00
_cell.angle_gamma   90.00
#
_symmetry.space_group_name_H-M   'P 1'
#
loop_
_entity.id
_entity.type
_entity.pdbx_description
1 polymer ?
#
loop_
_entity_poly.entity_id
_entity_poly.type
_entity_poly.pdbx_seq_one_letter_code
_entity_poly.pdbx_strand_id
1 'polypeptide(L)'
;MFVYVNTPLVVMIWQNYDDNLFIRLGQYLASGHWLGPYSQFTLMKGPGYPAFLAANYWSGLPITFTQGLFCCLALAALSLVTFRATRSRLVALAIFVVPLLDPRVFEVSRVLRDCIYFSQSILIIAVVSYCLFLSNGIRTRLISAIIAGALFGWFWLTREEGVWLLPAITVLGLFALLRKKRYSEACKILPPALIGTGAFVLVLVLFATINFFIYGMFIGVDFKERNFQAALSAMESVQIAKPIPYVNVPRAARAQIYAISPHFAELRPYLDPNPGPSPWEAGDCLHRPTACGDIGNGFFIWAVRDAAAKVGVYKSPKDASRFYKAISKEIRSACTKRQLRCVKNFVPYMPRMTRSQIEQIPRSAIELLRDMVHPGMYSKFADGHVTGPKDEFRSALDFLNYPLHYPISNSHFTAVAIRGWYHDPKIGDQWFSVTVSDKGDKALPFTLIRIASPDLVESQHDENATQQRFSLRTQCGAGCVLHFASADGGTRDVAISSSTALTAQYLPIGSGLLVFDSGAVENEATVYDDGRVRLASRIRAVLYPIFEILLPVLLGLGTLSFFGGCYMAVRKRNYPIILAVAAACWVSVLTRSVILVLIDVSSFPAMITPYLLPIYVLSVVASILSLSVMRKRWTFVDQTGTATQTSDTSCVDG
;
A
#
# COMPACT_ATOMS: atom_id res chain seq x y z
N MET A 1 -22.84 -1.24 -2.77
CA MET A 1 -22.57 -1.49 -4.20
C MET A 1 -22.73 -0.25 -5.07
N PHE A 2 -23.87 0.45 -5.05
CA PHE A 2 -24.06 1.64 -5.90
C PHE A 2 -22.96 2.69 -5.77
N VAL A 3 -22.59 3.07 -4.54
CA VAL A 3 -21.52 4.05 -4.29
C VAL A 3 -20.15 3.52 -4.79
N TYR A 4 -19.86 2.26 -4.57
CA TYR A 4 -18.62 1.62 -4.99
C TYR A 4 -18.43 1.67 -6.51
N VAL A 5 -19.47 1.25 -7.25
CA VAL A 5 -19.44 1.21 -8.73
C VAL A 5 -19.35 2.60 -9.34
N ASN A 6 -19.98 3.60 -8.72
CA ASN A 6 -20.02 4.97 -9.22
C ASN A 6 -18.96 5.88 -8.55
N THR A 7 -17.97 5.33 -7.86
CA THR A 7 -16.78 6.07 -7.44
C THR A 7 -15.79 6.11 -8.61
N PRO A 8 -15.29 7.29 -9.00
CA PRO A 8 -14.33 7.41 -10.09
C PRO A 8 -13.06 6.61 -9.83
N LEU A 9 -12.61 5.86 -10.83
CA LEU A 9 -11.37 5.11 -10.77
C LEU A 9 -10.20 6.02 -11.11
N VAL A 10 -9.15 5.96 -10.31
CA VAL A 10 -7.89 6.67 -10.52
C VAL A 10 -6.85 5.66 -11.01
N VAL A 11 -6.26 5.92 -12.17
CA VAL A 11 -5.18 5.10 -12.73
C VAL A 11 -3.97 6.00 -12.96
N MET A 12 -2.88 5.73 -12.26
CA MET A 12 -1.63 6.47 -12.39
C MET A 12 -0.63 5.67 -13.22
N ILE A 13 -0.66 5.84 -14.54
CA ILE A 13 0.21 5.09 -15.47
C ILE A 13 1.70 5.36 -15.22
N TRP A 14 2.08 6.55 -14.73
CA TRP A 14 3.46 6.88 -14.39
C TRP A 14 3.98 6.19 -13.13
N GLN A 15 3.10 5.57 -12.34
CA GLN A 15 3.49 4.84 -11.14
C GLN A 15 3.95 3.42 -11.47
N ASN A 16 5.16 3.31 -12.04
CA ASN A 16 5.74 2.05 -12.53
C ASN A 16 5.91 0.97 -11.47
N TYR A 17 5.88 1.32 -10.19
CA TYR A 17 5.98 0.38 -9.06
C TYR A 17 4.65 0.15 -8.33
N ASP A 18 3.55 0.79 -8.77
CA ASP A 18 2.22 0.65 -8.20
C ASP A 18 1.16 0.34 -9.27
N ASP A 19 0.30 1.31 -9.64
CA ASP A 19 -0.85 1.08 -10.54
C ASP A 19 -0.43 0.42 -11.86
N ASN A 20 0.55 0.98 -12.53
CA ASN A 20 1.04 0.46 -13.81
C ASN A 20 1.65 -0.95 -13.67
N LEU A 21 2.39 -1.20 -12.58
CA LEU A 21 2.95 -2.52 -12.30
C LEU A 21 1.86 -3.59 -12.22
N PHE A 22 0.83 -3.33 -11.40
CA PHE A 22 -0.23 -4.32 -11.20
C PHE A 22 -1.04 -4.57 -12.46
N ILE A 23 -1.33 -3.52 -13.23
CA ILE A 23 -2.04 -3.63 -14.51
C ILE A 23 -1.21 -4.48 -15.49
N ARG A 24 0.06 -4.16 -15.72
CA ARG A 24 0.94 -4.89 -16.64
C ARG A 24 1.10 -6.36 -16.25
N LEU A 25 1.36 -6.65 -14.98
CA LEU A 25 1.47 -8.03 -14.50
C LEU A 25 0.13 -8.77 -14.65
N GLY A 26 -1.00 -8.09 -14.42
CA GLY A 26 -2.33 -8.64 -14.64
C GLY A 26 -2.62 -8.94 -16.12
N GLN A 27 -2.21 -8.05 -17.03
CA GLN A 27 -2.32 -8.24 -18.48
C GLN A 27 -1.49 -9.45 -18.96
N TYR A 28 -0.26 -9.61 -18.46
CA TYR A 28 0.55 -10.80 -18.75
C TYR A 28 -0.15 -12.09 -18.27
N LEU A 29 -0.65 -12.11 -17.04
CA LEU A 29 -1.40 -13.25 -16.52
C LEU A 29 -2.65 -13.55 -17.35
N ALA A 30 -3.40 -12.53 -17.72
CA ALA A 30 -4.63 -12.66 -18.52
C ALA A 30 -4.36 -13.23 -19.93
N SER A 31 -3.20 -12.92 -20.49
CA SER A 31 -2.75 -13.42 -21.80
C SER A 31 -1.96 -14.75 -21.73
N GLY A 32 -1.85 -15.37 -20.56
CA GLY A 32 -1.16 -16.66 -20.39
C GLY A 32 0.37 -16.57 -20.33
N HIS A 33 0.94 -15.37 -20.22
CA HIS A 33 2.39 -15.14 -20.21
C HIS A 33 3.00 -15.02 -18.80
N TRP A 34 2.38 -15.64 -17.80
CA TRP A 34 2.76 -15.52 -16.39
C TRP A 34 2.91 -14.05 -16.00
N LEU A 35 4.03 -13.64 -15.42
CA LEU A 35 4.30 -12.24 -15.04
C LEU A 35 5.12 -11.47 -16.10
N GLY A 36 5.19 -12.00 -17.34
CA GLY A 36 5.92 -11.41 -18.45
C GLY A 36 7.43 -11.65 -18.42
N PRO A 37 8.21 -10.96 -19.28
CA PRO A 37 9.67 -11.05 -19.29
C PRO A 37 10.27 -10.61 -17.96
N TYR A 38 11.37 -11.26 -17.55
CA TYR A 38 12.04 -10.89 -16.31
C TYR A 38 12.66 -9.47 -16.42
N SER A 39 12.39 -8.66 -15.42
CA SER A 39 12.88 -7.29 -15.31
C SER A 39 12.91 -6.86 -13.85
N GLN A 40 13.37 -5.65 -13.54
CA GLN A 40 13.30 -5.06 -12.20
C GLN A 40 11.88 -4.98 -11.62
N PHE A 41 10.86 -5.12 -12.45
CA PHE A 41 9.45 -5.05 -12.06
C PHE A 41 8.82 -6.42 -11.80
N THR A 42 9.24 -7.46 -12.52
CA THR A 42 8.49 -8.72 -12.68
C THR A 42 8.19 -9.45 -11.37
N LEU A 43 9.19 -9.67 -10.52
CA LEU A 43 9.03 -10.35 -9.23
C LEU A 43 9.12 -9.39 -8.04
N MET A 44 9.02 -8.09 -8.28
CA MET A 44 9.20 -7.11 -7.21
C MET A 44 8.10 -7.17 -6.16
N LYS A 45 6.87 -7.28 -6.59
CA LYS A 45 5.68 -7.43 -5.74
C LYS A 45 5.00 -8.76 -6.01
N GLY A 46 4.23 -9.26 -5.04
CA GLY A 46 3.53 -10.54 -5.17
C GLY A 46 2.43 -10.50 -6.24
N PRO A 47 2.12 -11.67 -6.87
CA PRO A 47 1.15 -11.78 -7.95
C PRO A 47 -0.31 -11.79 -7.46
N GLY A 48 -0.57 -11.71 -6.16
CA GLY A 48 -1.92 -11.90 -5.61
C GLY A 48 -2.95 -10.89 -6.11
N TYR A 49 -2.56 -9.62 -6.27
CA TYR A 49 -3.44 -8.60 -6.86
C TYR A 49 -3.45 -8.65 -8.39
N PRO A 50 -2.34 -8.79 -9.11
CA PRO A 50 -2.35 -9.08 -10.55
C PRO A 50 -3.24 -10.26 -10.94
N ALA A 51 -3.23 -11.34 -10.17
CA ALA A 51 -4.11 -12.49 -10.40
C ALA A 51 -5.60 -12.15 -10.22
N PHE A 52 -5.93 -11.29 -9.24
CA PHE A 52 -7.29 -10.77 -9.10
C PHE A 52 -7.70 -9.91 -10.29
N LEU A 53 -6.79 -9.05 -10.80
CA LEU A 53 -7.05 -8.22 -11.99
C LEU A 53 -7.24 -9.07 -13.25
N ALA A 54 -6.45 -10.14 -13.44
CA ALA A 54 -6.63 -11.08 -14.53
C ALA A 54 -7.98 -11.82 -14.46
N ALA A 55 -8.36 -12.28 -13.27
CA ALA A 55 -9.67 -12.89 -13.04
C ALA A 55 -10.83 -11.89 -13.29
N ASN A 56 -10.63 -10.62 -12.89
CA ASN A 56 -11.57 -9.55 -13.20
C ASN A 56 -11.73 -9.35 -14.72
N TYR A 57 -10.62 -9.30 -15.46
CA TYR A 57 -10.63 -9.16 -16.92
C TYR A 57 -11.47 -10.29 -17.57
N TRP A 58 -11.21 -11.55 -17.21
CA TRP A 58 -11.96 -12.69 -17.76
C TRP A 58 -13.44 -12.69 -17.36
N SER A 59 -13.80 -12.08 -16.24
CA SER A 59 -15.21 -11.99 -15.83
C SER A 59 -16.02 -11.00 -16.66
N GLY A 60 -15.39 -10.07 -17.37
CA GLY A 60 -16.05 -8.98 -18.09
C GLY A 60 -16.72 -7.94 -17.18
N LEU A 61 -16.56 -8.04 -15.86
CA LEU A 61 -17.18 -7.12 -14.90
C LEU A 61 -16.26 -5.93 -14.58
N PRO A 62 -16.81 -4.73 -14.36
CA PRO A 62 -16.02 -3.58 -13.95
C PRO A 62 -15.24 -3.84 -12.65
N ILE A 63 -13.98 -3.39 -12.59
CA ILE A 63 -13.11 -3.60 -11.42
C ILE A 63 -13.72 -3.07 -10.12
N THR A 64 -14.40 -1.92 -10.16
CA THR A 64 -15.08 -1.36 -9.00
C THR A 64 -16.23 -2.23 -8.51
N PHE A 65 -16.92 -2.92 -9.43
CA PHE A 65 -17.96 -3.88 -9.07
C PHE A 65 -17.36 -5.12 -8.39
N THR A 66 -16.33 -5.73 -8.96
CA THR A 66 -15.73 -6.97 -8.42
C THR A 66 -15.04 -6.74 -7.08
N GLN A 67 -14.38 -5.58 -6.88
CA GLN A 67 -13.80 -5.20 -5.59
C GLN A 67 -14.90 -4.99 -4.53
N GLY A 68 -15.96 -4.27 -4.87
CA GLY A 68 -17.12 -4.09 -3.98
C GLY A 68 -17.84 -5.39 -3.66
N LEU A 69 -18.02 -6.28 -4.65
CA LEU A 69 -18.61 -7.61 -4.44
C LEU A 69 -17.74 -8.45 -3.50
N PHE A 70 -16.42 -8.43 -3.67
CA PHE A 70 -15.49 -9.16 -2.81
C PHE A 70 -15.55 -8.66 -1.35
N CYS A 71 -15.65 -7.34 -1.16
CA CYS A 71 -15.88 -6.74 0.15
C CYS A 71 -17.21 -7.22 0.78
N CYS A 72 -18.29 -7.19 0.02
CA CYS A 72 -19.60 -7.68 0.47
C CYS A 72 -19.55 -9.17 0.86
N LEU A 73 -18.89 -10.00 0.05
CA LEU A 73 -18.75 -11.45 0.35
C LEU A 73 -17.93 -11.70 1.61
N ALA A 74 -16.86 -10.96 1.83
CA ALA A 74 -16.03 -11.07 3.04
C ALA A 74 -16.82 -10.68 4.31
N LEU A 75 -17.55 -9.57 4.27
CA LEU A 75 -18.42 -9.12 5.36
C LEU A 75 -19.60 -10.06 5.58
N ALA A 76 -20.19 -10.61 4.51
CA ALA A 76 -21.27 -11.60 4.63
C ALA A 76 -20.79 -12.89 5.28
N ALA A 77 -19.58 -13.37 4.93
CA ALA A 77 -18.98 -14.53 5.58
C ALA A 77 -18.80 -14.31 7.09
N LEU A 78 -18.26 -13.16 7.49
CA LEU A 78 -18.09 -12.82 8.90
C LEU A 78 -19.43 -12.59 9.62
N SER A 79 -20.40 -11.98 8.95
CA SER A 79 -21.78 -11.82 9.43
C SER A 79 -22.44 -13.18 9.69
N LEU A 80 -22.26 -14.15 8.79
CA LEU A 80 -22.78 -15.52 8.98
C LEU A 80 -22.12 -16.23 10.18
N VAL A 81 -20.81 -16.10 10.35
CA VAL A 81 -20.09 -16.61 11.54
C VAL A 81 -20.65 -15.97 12.80
N THR A 82 -20.84 -14.66 12.79
CA THR A 82 -21.40 -13.90 13.90
C THR A 82 -22.84 -14.35 14.22
N PHE A 83 -23.68 -14.52 13.19
CA PHE A 83 -25.05 -15.02 13.37
C PHE A 83 -25.07 -16.42 14.01
N ARG A 84 -24.24 -17.35 13.51
CA ARG A 84 -24.15 -18.71 14.06
C ARG A 84 -23.64 -18.72 15.50
N ALA A 85 -22.73 -17.82 15.86
CA ALA A 85 -22.17 -17.69 17.19
C ALA A 85 -23.11 -16.99 18.17
N THR A 86 -23.93 -16.03 17.73
CA THR A 86 -24.77 -15.19 18.60
C THR A 86 -26.26 -15.48 18.51
N ARG A 87 -26.73 -16.12 17.43
CA ARG A 87 -28.13 -16.27 17.05
C ARG A 87 -28.87 -14.92 16.96
N SER A 88 -28.15 -13.81 16.86
CA SER A 88 -28.71 -12.46 16.76
C SER A 88 -28.63 -11.94 15.35
N ARG A 89 -29.77 -11.75 14.68
CA ARG A 89 -29.89 -11.14 13.37
C ARG A 89 -29.38 -9.68 13.37
N LEU A 90 -29.67 -8.94 14.45
CA LEU A 90 -29.26 -7.54 14.56
C LEU A 90 -27.74 -7.38 14.58
N VAL A 91 -27.03 -8.19 15.36
CA VAL A 91 -25.55 -8.13 15.42
C VAL A 91 -24.96 -8.55 14.08
N ALA A 92 -25.49 -9.60 13.46
CA ALA A 92 -25.03 -10.04 12.13
C ALA A 92 -25.26 -8.97 11.07
N LEU A 93 -26.41 -8.32 11.08
CA LEU A 93 -26.73 -7.22 10.16
C LEU A 93 -25.80 -6.01 10.41
N ALA A 94 -25.54 -5.67 11.66
CA ALA A 94 -24.63 -4.58 12.03
C ALA A 94 -23.20 -4.84 11.51
N ILE A 95 -22.69 -6.09 11.64
CA ILE A 95 -21.38 -6.50 11.09
C ILE A 95 -21.32 -6.39 9.57
N PHE A 96 -22.43 -6.59 8.88
CA PHE A 96 -22.50 -6.46 7.43
C PHE A 96 -22.64 -5.00 6.99
N VAL A 97 -23.57 -4.26 7.59
CA VAL A 97 -23.99 -2.94 7.09
C VAL A 97 -23.06 -1.82 7.54
N VAL A 98 -22.68 -1.77 8.83
CA VAL A 98 -21.94 -0.62 9.36
C VAL A 98 -20.57 -0.46 8.71
N PRO A 99 -19.73 -1.51 8.60
CA PRO A 99 -18.44 -1.38 7.89
C PRO A 99 -18.60 -1.07 6.39
N LEU A 100 -19.70 -1.56 5.76
CA LEU A 100 -19.97 -1.31 4.34
C LEU A 100 -20.41 0.13 4.07
N LEU A 101 -20.95 0.82 5.06
CA LEU A 101 -21.33 2.22 4.97
C LEU A 101 -20.22 3.18 5.41
N ASP A 102 -19.11 2.69 5.94
CA ASP A 102 -17.96 3.52 6.32
C ASP A 102 -17.43 4.25 5.07
N PRO A 103 -17.46 5.59 5.03
CA PRO A 103 -17.11 6.35 3.82
C PRO A 103 -15.68 6.12 3.38
N ARG A 104 -14.76 5.75 4.29
CA ARG A 104 -13.36 5.43 4.01
C ARG A 104 -13.19 4.20 3.11
N VAL A 105 -14.15 3.28 3.11
CA VAL A 105 -14.13 2.09 2.24
C VAL A 105 -14.30 2.47 0.76
N PHE A 106 -14.92 3.61 0.49
CA PHE A 106 -15.13 4.11 -0.88
C PHE A 106 -13.99 5.00 -1.40
N GLU A 107 -13.02 5.36 -0.56
CA GLU A 107 -11.89 6.21 -0.95
C GLU A 107 -10.81 5.47 -1.72
N VAL A 108 -10.90 4.14 -1.80
CA VAL A 108 -9.93 3.31 -2.52
C VAL A 108 -10.27 3.29 -4.01
N SER A 109 -10.04 4.42 -4.66
CA SER A 109 -10.31 4.60 -6.09
C SER A 109 -9.13 4.23 -6.99
N ARG A 110 -7.90 4.08 -6.45
CA ARG A 110 -6.70 3.70 -7.20
C ARG A 110 -6.63 2.20 -7.46
N VAL A 111 -5.92 1.82 -8.53
CA VAL A 111 -5.65 0.39 -8.86
C VAL A 111 -4.53 -0.14 -7.97
N LEU A 112 -4.83 -0.29 -6.69
CA LEU A 112 -3.90 -0.76 -5.68
C LEU A 112 -4.37 -2.05 -5.02
N ARG A 113 -3.42 -2.88 -4.62
CA ARG A 113 -3.66 -4.14 -3.90
C ARG A 113 -4.42 -3.96 -2.58
N ASP A 114 -4.37 -2.76 -2.02
CA ASP A 114 -5.08 -2.38 -0.79
C ASP A 114 -6.60 -2.50 -0.94
N CYS A 115 -7.12 -2.33 -2.15
CA CYS A 115 -8.55 -2.44 -2.47
C CYS A 115 -9.16 -3.81 -2.12
N ILE A 116 -8.37 -4.88 -2.16
CA ILE A 116 -8.83 -6.24 -1.80
C ILE A 116 -8.22 -6.75 -0.49
N TYR A 117 -7.12 -6.16 -0.06
CA TYR A 117 -6.32 -6.67 1.05
C TYR A 117 -7.06 -6.68 2.39
N PHE A 118 -7.84 -5.62 2.68
CA PHE A 118 -8.69 -5.59 3.87
C PHE A 118 -9.81 -6.63 3.81
N SER A 119 -10.42 -6.83 2.64
CA SER A 119 -11.47 -7.84 2.43
C SER A 119 -10.93 -9.26 2.61
N GLN A 120 -9.71 -9.53 2.12
CA GLN A 120 -9.02 -10.80 2.35
C GLN A 120 -8.82 -11.06 3.85
N SER A 121 -8.40 -10.06 4.62
CA SER A 121 -8.18 -10.20 6.07
C SER A 121 -9.47 -10.56 6.82
N ILE A 122 -10.58 -9.93 6.48
CA ILE A 122 -11.91 -10.22 7.04
C ILE A 122 -12.34 -11.66 6.70
N LEU A 123 -12.18 -12.04 5.44
CA LEU A 123 -12.56 -13.37 4.97
C LEU A 123 -11.74 -14.47 5.66
N ILE A 124 -10.43 -14.27 5.83
CA ILE A 124 -9.56 -15.21 6.56
C ILE A 124 -10.02 -15.36 8.02
N ILE A 125 -10.25 -14.24 8.72
CA ILE A 125 -10.77 -14.28 10.11
C ILE A 125 -12.09 -15.06 10.16
N ALA A 126 -13.00 -14.82 9.21
CA ALA A 126 -14.28 -15.52 9.15
C ALA A 126 -14.10 -17.04 8.93
N VAL A 127 -13.29 -17.46 7.94
CA VAL A 127 -13.08 -18.87 7.60
C VAL A 127 -12.34 -19.61 8.73
N VAL A 128 -11.29 -19.00 9.30
CA VAL A 128 -10.57 -19.58 10.46
C VAL A 128 -11.50 -19.72 11.66
N SER A 129 -12.33 -18.70 11.96
CA SER A 129 -13.31 -18.76 13.06
C SER A 129 -14.35 -19.85 12.80
N TYR A 130 -14.84 -20.00 11.58
CA TYR A 130 -15.72 -21.11 11.20
C TYR A 130 -15.07 -22.46 11.39
N CYS A 131 -13.85 -22.64 10.91
CA CYS A 131 -13.07 -23.85 11.03
C CYS A 131 -12.88 -24.29 12.49
N LEU A 132 -12.50 -23.36 13.36
CA LEU A 132 -12.17 -23.67 14.76
C LEU A 132 -13.39 -23.85 15.66
N PHE A 133 -14.49 -23.13 15.42
CA PHE A 133 -15.59 -23.02 16.39
C PHE A 133 -16.95 -23.55 15.89
N LEU A 134 -17.18 -23.56 14.58
CA LEU A 134 -18.54 -23.76 14.04
C LEU A 134 -18.65 -24.93 13.06
N SER A 135 -17.53 -25.52 12.65
CA SER A 135 -17.52 -26.65 11.73
C SER A 135 -18.07 -27.91 12.37
N ASN A 136 -19.04 -28.54 11.73
CA ASN A 136 -19.62 -29.82 12.14
C ASN A 136 -18.90 -30.96 11.41
N GLY A 137 -18.23 -31.83 12.18
CA GLY A 137 -17.51 -32.98 11.65
C GLY A 137 -16.10 -32.65 11.12
N ILE A 138 -15.30 -33.72 11.03
CA ILE A 138 -13.88 -33.60 10.64
C ILE A 138 -13.71 -33.15 9.19
N ARG A 139 -14.52 -33.70 8.26
CA ARG A 139 -14.44 -33.37 6.84
C ARG A 139 -14.63 -31.89 6.57
N THR A 140 -15.69 -31.27 7.12
CA THR A 140 -15.97 -29.84 6.98
C THR A 140 -14.86 -29.00 7.58
N ARG A 141 -14.31 -29.42 8.72
CA ARG A 141 -13.18 -28.76 9.38
C ARG A 141 -11.92 -28.79 8.52
N LEU A 142 -11.58 -29.93 7.94
CA LEU A 142 -10.40 -30.04 7.07
C LEU A 142 -10.55 -29.22 5.78
N ILE A 143 -11.71 -29.25 5.14
CA ILE A 143 -12.00 -28.42 3.96
C ILE A 143 -11.86 -26.93 4.32
N SER A 144 -12.44 -26.49 5.45
CA SER A 144 -12.32 -25.10 5.90
C SER A 144 -10.88 -24.73 6.21
N ALA A 145 -10.07 -25.64 6.74
CA ALA A 145 -8.64 -25.42 6.98
C ALA A 145 -7.85 -25.26 5.67
N ILE A 146 -8.13 -26.08 4.67
CA ILE A 146 -7.52 -25.94 3.33
C ILE A 146 -7.86 -24.56 2.74
N ILE A 147 -9.15 -24.19 2.77
CA ILE A 147 -9.60 -22.88 2.27
C ILE A 147 -8.91 -21.74 3.04
N ALA A 148 -8.83 -21.82 4.38
CA ALA A 148 -8.16 -20.82 5.19
C ALA A 148 -6.68 -20.68 4.84
N GLY A 149 -5.97 -21.80 4.67
CA GLY A 149 -4.57 -21.82 4.28
C GLY A 149 -4.33 -21.25 2.89
N ALA A 150 -5.16 -21.64 1.91
CA ALA A 150 -5.07 -21.12 0.54
C ALA A 150 -5.37 -19.61 0.47
N LEU A 151 -6.40 -19.13 1.19
CA LEU A 151 -6.71 -17.70 1.31
C LEU A 151 -5.57 -16.92 1.98
N PHE A 152 -4.95 -17.49 3.01
CA PHE A 152 -3.81 -16.88 3.67
C PHE A 152 -2.58 -16.84 2.75
N GLY A 153 -2.37 -17.86 1.92
CA GLY A 153 -1.35 -17.89 0.87
C GLY A 153 -1.58 -16.79 -0.18
N TRP A 154 -2.82 -16.64 -0.66
CA TRP A 154 -3.19 -15.55 -1.56
C TRP A 154 -2.98 -14.16 -0.92
N PHE A 155 -3.41 -13.98 0.33
CA PHE A 155 -3.20 -12.76 1.12
C PHE A 155 -1.70 -12.41 1.25
N TRP A 156 -0.86 -13.41 1.53
CA TRP A 156 0.59 -13.26 1.62
C TRP A 156 1.24 -12.87 0.29
N LEU A 157 0.71 -13.40 -0.83
CA LEU A 157 1.13 -13.04 -2.19
C LEU A 157 0.51 -11.72 -2.68
N THR A 158 -0.49 -11.20 -2.00
CA THR A 158 -1.04 -9.86 -2.30
C THR A 158 -0.17 -8.78 -1.69
N ARG A 159 0.32 -8.98 -0.47
CA ARG A 159 1.16 -8.00 0.23
C ARG A 159 2.23 -8.69 1.09
N GLU A 160 3.45 -8.22 0.98
CA GLU A 160 4.62 -8.80 1.65
C GLU A 160 4.55 -8.70 3.18
N GLU A 161 3.77 -7.75 3.69
CA GLU A 161 3.56 -7.47 5.11
C GLU A 161 2.50 -8.37 5.76
N GLY A 162 2.01 -9.42 5.09
CA GLY A 162 0.92 -10.30 5.58
C GLY A 162 1.12 -10.91 6.97
N VAL A 163 2.32 -10.81 7.51
CA VAL A 163 2.70 -11.30 8.85
C VAL A 163 1.83 -10.73 9.98
N TRP A 164 1.27 -9.53 9.83
CA TRP A 164 0.46 -8.87 10.87
C TRP A 164 -0.85 -9.61 11.23
N LEU A 165 -1.32 -10.50 10.37
CA LEU A 165 -2.53 -11.28 10.63
C LEU A 165 -2.25 -12.59 11.42
N LEU A 166 -0.99 -13.04 11.49
CA LEU A 166 -0.60 -14.25 12.23
C LEU A 166 -0.97 -14.19 13.72
N PRO A 167 -0.72 -13.09 14.45
CA PRO A 167 -1.12 -13.00 15.85
C PRO A 167 -2.63 -13.18 16.06
N ALA A 168 -3.46 -12.69 15.14
CA ALA A 168 -4.91 -12.88 15.21
C ALA A 168 -5.32 -14.35 15.04
N ILE A 169 -4.70 -15.06 14.08
CA ILE A 169 -4.92 -16.51 13.88
C ILE A 169 -4.46 -17.28 15.12
N THR A 170 -3.33 -16.90 15.72
CA THR A 170 -2.83 -17.49 16.98
C THR A 170 -3.80 -17.27 18.12
N VAL A 171 -4.38 -16.07 18.26
CA VAL A 171 -5.40 -15.76 19.27
C VAL A 171 -6.64 -16.61 19.08
N LEU A 172 -7.14 -16.79 17.86
CA LEU A 172 -8.27 -17.68 17.59
C LEU A 172 -7.95 -19.12 17.99
N GLY A 173 -6.76 -19.62 17.67
CA GLY A 173 -6.29 -20.95 18.09
C GLY A 173 -6.21 -21.09 19.61
N LEU A 174 -5.67 -20.10 20.31
CA LEU A 174 -5.58 -20.08 21.77
C LEU A 174 -6.99 -20.10 22.41
N PHE A 175 -7.91 -19.28 21.94
CA PHE A 175 -9.29 -19.34 22.42
C PHE A 175 -9.96 -20.69 22.15
N ALA A 176 -9.68 -21.32 21.01
CA ALA A 176 -10.19 -22.65 20.72
C ALA A 176 -9.65 -23.71 21.71
N LEU A 177 -8.37 -23.59 22.10
CA LEU A 177 -7.77 -24.45 23.14
C LEU A 177 -8.37 -24.18 24.51
N LEU A 178 -8.48 -22.93 24.95
CA LEU A 178 -9.04 -22.55 26.26
C LEU A 178 -10.49 -23.01 26.45
N ARG A 179 -11.26 -23.16 25.37
CA ARG A 179 -12.63 -23.67 25.40
C ARG A 179 -12.72 -25.17 25.59
N LYS A 180 -11.63 -25.92 25.32
CA LYS A 180 -11.59 -27.37 25.44
C LYS A 180 -11.19 -27.80 26.84
N LYS A 181 -12.08 -28.49 27.54
CA LYS A 181 -11.85 -28.96 28.91
C LYS A 181 -10.97 -30.22 28.98
N ARG A 182 -10.90 -30.99 27.90
CA ARG A 182 -10.13 -32.25 27.83
C ARG A 182 -9.00 -32.15 26.82
N TYR A 183 -7.84 -32.71 27.17
CA TYR A 183 -6.66 -32.76 26.29
C TYR A 183 -6.96 -33.45 24.95
N SER A 184 -7.71 -34.56 24.94
CA SER A 184 -8.09 -35.28 23.72
C SER A 184 -8.90 -34.40 22.74
N GLU A 185 -9.65 -33.41 23.22
CA GLU A 185 -10.38 -32.49 22.37
C GLU A 185 -9.50 -31.36 21.85
N ALA A 186 -8.45 -30.95 22.61
CA ALA A 186 -7.45 -30.00 22.15
C ALA A 186 -6.64 -30.59 20.99
N CYS A 187 -6.33 -31.88 21.04
CA CYS A 187 -5.63 -32.58 19.94
C CYS A 187 -6.40 -32.59 18.62
N LYS A 188 -7.74 -32.43 18.64
CA LYS A 188 -8.55 -32.30 17.41
C LYS A 188 -8.35 -30.98 16.65
N ILE A 189 -7.62 -30.03 17.20
CA ILE A 189 -7.25 -28.76 16.55
C ILE A 189 -5.99 -28.94 15.70
N LEU A 190 -5.12 -29.87 16.06
CA LEU A 190 -3.82 -30.06 15.40
C LEU A 190 -3.94 -30.47 13.92
N PRO A 191 -4.76 -31.46 13.51
CA PRO A 191 -4.88 -31.84 12.11
C PRO A 191 -5.33 -30.68 11.19
N PRO A 192 -6.39 -29.91 11.49
CA PRO A 192 -6.77 -28.76 10.66
C PRO A 192 -5.71 -27.67 10.65
N ALA A 193 -4.97 -27.43 11.76
CA ALA A 193 -3.88 -26.49 11.79
C ALA A 193 -2.74 -26.91 10.85
N LEU A 194 -2.32 -28.18 10.88
CA LEU A 194 -1.29 -28.71 10.01
C LEU A 194 -1.72 -28.68 8.53
N ILE A 195 -2.96 -29.06 8.22
CA ILE A 195 -3.49 -29.05 6.86
C ILE A 195 -3.63 -27.63 6.33
N GLY A 196 -4.11 -26.69 7.14
CA GLY A 196 -4.18 -25.27 6.77
C GLY A 196 -2.80 -24.69 6.52
N THR A 197 -1.83 -25.00 7.38
CA THR A 197 -0.41 -24.62 7.16
C THR A 197 0.16 -25.25 5.90
N GLY A 198 -0.12 -26.52 5.66
CA GLY A 198 0.27 -27.24 4.43
C GLY A 198 -0.31 -26.58 3.18
N ALA A 199 -1.59 -26.19 3.18
CA ALA A 199 -2.23 -25.48 2.07
C ALA A 199 -1.60 -24.09 1.84
N PHE A 200 -1.28 -23.36 2.90
CA PHE A 200 -0.55 -22.10 2.83
C PHE A 200 0.82 -22.27 2.17
N VAL A 201 1.62 -23.21 2.67
CA VAL A 201 2.96 -23.53 2.14
C VAL A 201 2.86 -23.98 0.69
N LEU A 202 1.86 -24.80 0.34
CA LEU A 202 1.63 -25.25 -1.03
C LEU A 202 1.44 -24.09 -2.00
N VAL A 203 0.66 -23.08 -1.65
CA VAL A 203 0.47 -21.88 -2.49
C VAL A 203 1.79 -21.17 -2.75
N LEU A 204 2.64 -21.00 -1.72
CA LEU A 204 3.95 -20.36 -1.87
C LEU A 204 4.92 -21.21 -2.68
N VAL A 205 4.92 -22.52 -2.46
CA VAL A 205 5.76 -23.47 -3.21
C VAL A 205 5.34 -23.51 -4.67
N LEU A 206 4.04 -23.55 -4.98
CA LEU A 206 3.54 -23.50 -6.36
C LEU A 206 4.01 -22.23 -7.07
N PHE A 207 3.91 -21.06 -6.41
CA PHE A 207 4.39 -19.81 -6.97
C PHE A 207 5.91 -19.86 -7.26
N ALA A 208 6.72 -20.31 -6.30
CA ALA A 208 8.16 -20.43 -6.48
C ALA A 208 8.54 -21.48 -7.54
N THR A 209 7.76 -22.56 -7.65
CA THR A 209 7.95 -23.61 -8.67
C THR A 209 7.67 -23.09 -10.07
N ILE A 210 6.60 -22.32 -10.27
CA ILE A 210 6.32 -21.70 -11.57
C ILE A 210 7.44 -20.73 -11.94
N ASN A 211 7.93 -19.92 -10.99
CA ASN A 211 9.08 -19.04 -11.21
C ASN A 211 10.36 -19.81 -11.58
N PHE A 212 10.56 -20.99 -10.99
CA PHE A 212 11.68 -21.85 -11.37
C PHE A 212 11.60 -22.31 -12.82
N PHE A 213 10.45 -22.76 -13.30
CA PHE A 213 10.29 -23.18 -14.68
C PHE A 213 10.39 -22.03 -15.69
N ILE A 214 9.89 -20.84 -15.35
CA ILE A 214 9.84 -19.71 -16.28
C ILE A 214 11.13 -18.87 -16.22
N TYR A 215 11.65 -18.61 -15.02
CA TYR A 215 12.80 -17.71 -14.81
C TYR A 215 14.08 -18.42 -14.38
N GLY A 216 14.04 -19.75 -14.21
CA GLY A 216 15.22 -20.57 -13.91
C GLY A 216 15.71 -20.50 -12.44
N MET A 217 14.94 -19.92 -11.52
CA MET A 217 15.28 -19.82 -10.11
C MET A 217 14.06 -20.09 -9.21
N PHE A 218 14.22 -20.96 -8.21
CA PHE A 218 13.18 -21.22 -7.21
C PHE A 218 13.13 -20.05 -6.22
N ILE A 219 12.29 -19.09 -6.52
CA ILE A 219 12.23 -17.81 -5.80
C ILE A 219 10.76 -17.36 -5.66
N GLY A 220 10.43 -16.73 -4.54
CA GLY A 220 9.19 -15.99 -4.35
C GLY A 220 9.27 -14.59 -4.97
N VAL A 221 9.00 -13.57 -4.17
CA VAL A 221 9.18 -12.17 -4.60
C VAL A 221 10.63 -11.72 -4.36
N ASP A 222 11.17 -10.96 -5.30
CA ASP A 222 12.55 -10.41 -5.23
C ASP A 222 12.78 -9.59 -3.95
N PHE A 223 11.75 -8.88 -3.50
CA PHE A 223 11.80 -8.10 -2.26
C PHE A 223 12.18 -8.94 -1.03
N LYS A 224 11.86 -10.23 -1.04
CA LYS A 224 12.23 -11.20 0.02
C LYS A 224 13.44 -12.07 -0.35
N GLU A 225 14.08 -11.80 -1.49
CA GLU A 225 15.26 -12.56 -1.90
C GLU A 225 16.45 -12.28 -0.96
N ARG A 226 17.10 -13.33 -0.51
CA ARG A 226 18.11 -13.29 0.54
C ARG A 226 19.28 -12.35 0.23
N ASN A 227 19.78 -12.38 -1.01
CA ASN A 227 20.97 -11.60 -1.39
C ASN A 227 20.60 -10.13 -1.61
N PHE A 228 19.40 -9.85 -2.12
CA PHE A 228 18.85 -8.50 -2.21
C PHE A 228 18.70 -7.86 -0.82
N GLN A 229 18.07 -8.59 0.11
CA GLN A 229 17.95 -8.14 1.50
C GLN A 229 19.31 -7.95 2.17
N ALA A 230 20.25 -8.86 1.91
CA ALA A 230 21.60 -8.79 2.47
C ALA A 230 22.38 -7.58 1.95
N ALA A 231 22.18 -7.20 0.66
CA ALA A 231 22.79 -6.01 0.07
C ALA A 231 22.21 -4.73 0.68
N LEU A 232 20.88 -4.61 0.76
CA LEU A 232 20.25 -3.46 1.40
C LEU A 232 20.69 -3.30 2.85
N SER A 233 20.64 -4.39 3.64
CA SER A 233 21.10 -4.36 5.03
C SER A 233 22.59 -3.99 5.16
N ALA A 234 23.43 -4.39 4.20
CA ALA A 234 24.84 -3.99 4.20
C ALA A 234 25.00 -2.50 3.90
N MET A 235 24.28 -1.96 2.90
CA MET A 235 24.29 -0.53 2.60
C MET A 235 23.81 0.31 3.79
N GLU A 236 22.68 -0.06 4.39
CA GLU A 236 22.10 0.60 5.56
C GLU A 236 22.98 0.51 6.83
N SER A 237 23.90 -0.45 6.89
CA SER A 237 24.82 -0.61 8.03
C SER A 237 25.93 0.45 8.07
N VAL A 238 26.23 1.11 6.95
CA VAL A 238 27.31 2.10 6.84
C VAL A 238 26.90 3.38 7.57
N GLN A 239 27.70 3.77 8.55
CA GLN A 239 27.41 4.92 9.41
C GLN A 239 28.11 6.17 8.90
N ILE A 240 27.38 7.27 8.94
CA ILE A 240 27.91 8.62 8.76
C ILE A 240 27.85 9.39 10.09
N ALA A 241 28.56 10.51 10.16
CA ALA A 241 28.66 11.30 11.39
C ALA A 241 27.31 11.88 11.85
N LYS A 242 26.45 12.28 10.87
CA LYS A 242 25.15 12.90 11.16
C LYS A 242 24.04 12.16 10.42
N PRO A 243 23.15 11.44 11.10
CA PRO A 243 22.01 10.79 10.45
C PRO A 243 21.01 11.80 9.92
N ILE A 244 20.46 11.54 8.74
CA ILE A 244 19.42 12.35 8.10
C ILE A 244 18.07 11.65 8.35
N PRO A 245 17.04 12.34 8.82
CA PRO A 245 15.71 11.77 9.00
C PRO A 245 15.15 11.18 7.68
N TYR A 246 14.59 9.98 7.76
CA TYR A 246 14.03 9.25 6.61
C TYR A 246 15.00 8.87 5.48
N VAL A 247 16.31 8.98 5.70
CA VAL A 247 17.35 8.61 4.74
C VAL A 247 18.24 7.54 5.37
N ASN A 248 18.09 6.28 4.92
CA ASN A 248 18.86 5.16 5.51
C ASN A 248 20.25 5.02 4.91
N VAL A 249 20.44 5.39 3.65
CA VAL A 249 21.71 5.32 2.93
C VAL A 249 22.00 6.70 2.32
N PRO A 250 22.44 7.66 3.15
CA PRO A 250 22.72 9.01 2.70
C PRO A 250 23.81 9.07 1.61
N ARG A 251 23.81 10.12 0.80
CA ARG A 251 24.83 10.36 -0.26
C ARG A 251 26.25 10.22 0.27
N ALA A 252 26.52 10.73 1.47
CA ALA A 252 27.80 10.56 2.13
C ALA A 252 28.18 9.10 2.43
N ALA A 253 27.19 8.26 2.76
CA ALA A 253 27.41 6.82 2.91
C ALA A 253 27.58 6.14 1.55
N ARG A 254 26.76 6.52 0.54
CA ARG A 254 26.90 6.01 -0.84
C ARG A 254 28.28 6.32 -1.41
N ALA A 255 28.81 7.54 -1.18
CA ALA A 255 30.15 7.93 -1.62
C ALA A 255 31.25 7.01 -1.04
N GLN A 256 31.17 6.66 0.23
CA GLN A 256 32.09 5.70 0.86
C GLN A 256 31.94 4.30 0.27
N ILE A 257 30.71 3.86 0.00
CA ILE A 257 30.45 2.53 -0.58
C ILE A 257 30.98 2.47 -2.03
N TYR A 258 30.81 3.52 -2.84
CA TYR A 258 31.38 3.57 -4.21
C TYR A 258 32.89 3.36 -4.24
N ALA A 259 33.61 3.89 -3.26
CA ALA A 259 35.05 3.72 -3.16
C ALA A 259 35.51 2.27 -2.84
N ILE A 260 34.61 1.46 -2.28
CA ILE A 260 34.92 0.13 -1.76
C ILE A 260 34.29 -1.00 -2.58
N SER A 261 33.09 -0.78 -3.07
CA SER A 261 32.30 -1.79 -3.80
C SER A 261 32.27 -1.49 -5.30
N PRO A 262 33.06 -2.21 -6.14
CA PRO A 262 33.03 -2.02 -7.57
C PRO A 262 31.64 -2.21 -8.17
N HIS A 263 30.89 -3.24 -7.73
CA HIS A 263 29.54 -3.48 -8.23
C HIS A 263 28.57 -2.37 -7.83
N PHE A 264 28.69 -1.80 -6.63
CA PHE A 264 27.84 -0.67 -6.26
C PHE A 264 28.24 0.61 -7.00
N ALA A 265 29.53 0.79 -7.32
CA ALA A 265 30.03 1.92 -8.07
C ALA A 265 29.46 2.02 -9.49
N GLU A 266 29.08 0.88 -10.11
CA GLU A 266 28.40 0.84 -11.40
C GLU A 266 27.05 1.59 -11.37
N LEU A 267 26.41 1.67 -10.20
CA LEU A 267 25.11 2.34 -10.01
C LEU A 267 25.22 3.87 -9.85
N ARG A 268 26.44 4.38 -9.62
CA ARG A 268 26.67 5.80 -9.32
C ARG A 268 26.09 6.76 -10.37
N PRO A 269 26.21 6.54 -11.70
CA PRO A 269 25.67 7.46 -12.70
C PRO A 269 24.14 7.64 -12.63
N TYR A 270 23.44 6.71 -11.98
CA TYR A 270 21.98 6.68 -11.89
C TYR A 270 21.45 7.04 -10.50
N LEU A 271 22.22 6.75 -9.45
CA LEU A 271 21.84 7.08 -8.08
C LEU A 271 22.27 8.51 -7.71
N ASP A 272 23.48 8.89 -8.12
CA ASP A 272 24.08 10.19 -7.86
C ASP A 272 24.66 10.78 -9.17
N PRO A 273 23.78 11.16 -10.12
CA PRO A 273 24.21 11.74 -11.40
C PRO A 273 24.89 13.10 -11.18
N ASN A 274 25.76 13.48 -12.12
CA ASN A 274 26.35 14.79 -12.18
C ASN A 274 26.27 15.29 -13.65
N PRO A 275 25.63 16.43 -13.93
CA PRO A 275 25.03 17.38 -12.98
C PRO A 275 23.63 16.97 -12.51
N GLY A 276 23.24 17.45 -11.34
CA GLY A 276 21.89 17.45 -10.80
C GLY A 276 21.46 16.20 -10.02
N PRO A 277 20.30 16.25 -9.37
CA PRO A 277 19.74 15.15 -8.59
C PRO A 277 19.18 14.05 -9.49
N SER A 278 19.16 12.82 -8.99
CA SER A 278 18.43 11.74 -9.65
C SER A 278 16.91 11.99 -9.60
N PRO A 279 16.11 11.40 -10.51
CA PRO A 279 14.66 11.54 -10.48
C PRO A 279 14.04 11.08 -9.14
N TRP A 280 14.63 10.10 -8.48
CA TRP A 280 14.20 9.60 -7.18
C TRP A 280 14.49 10.59 -6.04
N GLU A 281 15.65 11.22 -6.07
CA GLU A 281 16.05 12.27 -5.13
C GLU A 281 15.17 13.51 -5.29
N ALA A 282 14.98 13.97 -6.53
CA ALA A 282 14.12 15.09 -6.85
C ALA A 282 12.66 14.85 -6.40
N GLY A 283 12.14 13.66 -6.67
CA GLY A 283 10.80 13.27 -6.25
C GLY A 283 10.62 13.25 -4.73
N ASP A 284 11.61 12.78 -4.00
CA ASP A 284 11.54 12.74 -2.53
C ASP A 284 11.65 14.15 -1.91
N CYS A 285 12.54 14.98 -2.43
CA CYS A 285 12.69 16.37 -1.97
C CYS A 285 11.37 17.17 -2.08
N LEU A 286 10.58 16.94 -3.12
CA LEU A 286 9.27 17.59 -3.28
C LEU A 286 8.27 17.19 -2.19
N HIS A 287 8.37 15.99 -1.68
CA HIS A 287 7.48 15.48 -0.64
C HIS A 287 8.02 15.69 0.77
N ARG A 288 9.36 15.76 0.92
CA ARG A 288 10.07 15.85 2.20
C ARG A 288 11.28 16.77 2.11
N PRO A 289 11.12 18.04 2.42
CA PRO A 289 12.24 19.00 2.37
C PRO A 289 13.46 18.61 3.23
N THR A 290 13.26 17.81 4.29
CA THR A 290 14.36 17.35 5.15
C THR A 290 15.22 16.25 4.52
N ALA A 291 14.76 15.62 3.44
CA ALA A 291 15.49 14.61 2.69
C ALA A 291 16.10 15.17 1.39
N CYS A 292 15.97 16.47 1.14
CA CYS A 292 16.59 17.11 -0.03
C CYS A 292 18.11 16.93 -0.04
N GLY A 293 18.68 16.66 -1.20
CA GLY A 293 20.08 16.26 -1.36
C GLY A 293 20.33 14.76 -1.23
N ASP A 294 19.28 13.98 -0.90
CA ASP A 294 19.36 12.55 -0.71
C ASP A 294 18.13 11.79 -1.25
N ILE A 295 18.22 10.47 -1.28
CA ILE A 295 17.12 9.58 -1.65
C ILE A 295 16.50 9.03 -0.37
N GLY A 296 15.25 9.38 -0.10
CA GLY A 296 14.53 8.89 1.05
C GLY A 296 14.29 7.39 1.04
N ASN A 297 14.12 6.83 2.21
CA ASN A 297 14.06 5.40 2.43
C ASN A 297 12.95 4.69 1.64
N GLY A 298 11.77 5.32 1.51
CA GLY A 298 10.67 4.80 0.71
C GLY A 298 10.98 4.68 -0.78
N PHE A 299 11.95 5.46 -1.29
CA PHE A 299 12.34 5.47 -2.70
C PHE A 299 13.68 4.78 -2.96
N PHE A 300 14.56 4.67 -1.98
CA PHE A 300 15.91 4.13 -2.16
C PHE A 300 15.92 2.71 -2.76
N ILE A 301 15.01 1.85 -2.32
CA ILE A 301 14.89 0.48 -2.83
C ILE A 301 14.59 0.48 -4.34
N TRP A 302 13.69 1.36 -4.78
CA TRP A 302 13.29 1.49 -6.17
C TRP A 302 14.42 2.09 -7.00
N ALA A 303 15.08 3.13 -6.48
CA ALA A 303 16.22 3.78 -7.10
C ALA A 303 17.37 2.78 -7.37
N VAL A 304 17.71 1.95 -6.39
CA VAL A 304 18.74 0.91 -6.55
C VAL A 304 18.34 -0.10 -7.62
N ARG A 305 17.07 -0.51 -7.68
CA ARG A 305 16.60 -1.47 -8.69
C ARG A 305 16.61 -0.87 -10.09
N ASP A 306 16.16 0.38 -10.24
CA ASP A 306 16.21 1.08 -11.52
C ASP A 306 17.66 1.29 -12.01
N ALA A 307 18.56 1.70 -11.12
CA ALA A 307 19.97 1.83 -11.42
C ALA A 307 20.58 0.47 -11.85
N ALA A 308 20.28 -0.62 -11.12
CA ALA A 308 20.74 -1.96 -11.47
C ALA A 308 20.16 -2.44 -12.81
N ALA A 309 18.94 -2.06 -13.16
CA ALA A 309 18.35 -2.35 -14.47
C ALA A 309 19.09 -1.62 -15.60
N LYS A 310 19.44 -0.35 -15.37
CA LYS A 310 20.20 0.47 -16.35
C LYS A 310 21.60 -0.10 -16.66
N VAL A 311 22.24 -0.75 -15.70
CA VAL A 311 23.52 -1.45 -15.91
C VAL A 311 23.35 -2.90 -16.37
N GLY A 312 22.12 -3.32 -16.70
CA GLY A 312 21.84 -4.62 -17.30
C GLY A 312 21.85 -5.82 -16.35
N VAL A 313 21.65 -5.61 -15.06
CA VAL A 313 21.64 -6.66 -14.03
C VAL A 313 20.41 -7.58 -14.14
N TYR A 314 19.27 -7.06 -14.56
CA TYR A 314 17.99 -7.80 -14.59
C TYR A 314 17.80 -8.63 -15.87
N LYS A 315 18.85 -9.36 -16.31
CA LYS A 315 18.74 -10.35 -17.39
C LYS A 315 18.10 -11.65 -16.90
N SER A 316 18.40 -12.04 -15.67
CA SER A 316 17.79 -13.18 -15.00
C SER A 316 17.77 -12.98 -13.47
N PRO A 317 16.89 -13.70 -12.71
CA PRO A 317 16.93 -13.67 -11.25
C PRO A 317 18.30 -14.09 -10.67
N LYS A 318 18.99 -15.02 -11.35
CA LYS A 318 20.32 -15.48 -10.93
C LYS A 318 21.38 -14.37 -11.06
N ASP A 319 21.31 -13.58 -12.12
CA ASP A 319 22.23 -12.46 -12.32
C ASP A 319 21.97 -11.36 -11.30
N ALA A 320 20.71 -10.99 -11.09
CA ALA A 320 20.33 -10.03 -10.06
C ALA A 320 20.77 -10.48 -8.64
N SER A 321 20.50 -11.74 -8.30
CA SER A 321 20.90 -12.31 -7.01
C SER A 321 22.44 -12.32 -6.85
N ARG A 322 23.18 -12.61 -7.90
CA ARG A 322 24.66 -12.62 -7.93
C ARG A 322 25.25 -11.22 -7.71
N PHE A 323 24.67 -10.24 -8.40
CA PHE A 323 25.06 -8.83 -8.28
C PHE A 323 24.87 -8.31 -6.84
N TYR A 324 23.68 -8.51 -6.26
CA TYR A 324 23.43 -8.10 -4.88
C TYR A 324 24.24 -8.87 -3.84
N LYS A 325 24.55 -10.15 -4.11
CA LYS A 325 25.48 -10.93 -3.27
C LYS A 325 26.89 -10.33 -3.27
N ALA A 326 27.37 -9.88 -4.43
CA ALA A 326 28.69 -9.25 -4.55
C ALA A 326 28.72 -7.95 -3.74
N ILE A 327 27.76 -7.03 -3.92
CA ILE A 327 27.65 -5.79 -3.13
C ILE A 327 27.67 -6.09 -1.64
N SER A 328 26.82 -7.02 -1.18
CA SER A 328 26.77 -7.40 0.24
C SER A 328 28.10 -7.89 0.76
N LYS A 329 28.80 -8.73 -0.02
CA LYS A 329 30.12 -9.29 0.34
C LYS A 329 31.19 -8.20 0.43
N GLU A 330 31.24 -7.31 -0.54
CA GLU A 330 32.21 -6.21 -0.64
C GLU A 330 32.06 -5.27 0.57
N ILE A 331 30.85 -4.77 0.82
CA ILE A 331 30.58 -3.87 1.95
C ILE A 331 30.89 -4.56 3.30
N ARG A 332 30.41 -5.79 3.52
CA ARG A 332 30.65 -6.51 4.77
C ARG A 332 32.13 -6.81 5.01
N SER A 333 32.88 -7.13 3.95
CA SER A 333 34.34 -7.31 4.03
C SER A 333 35.03 -6.02 4.49
N ALA A 334 34.63 -4.87 3.91
CA ALA A 334 35.15 -3.56 4.28
C ALA A 334 34.80 -3.18 5.73
N CYS A 335 33.58 -3.50 6.19
CA CYS A 335 33.18 -3.34 7.58
C CYS A 335 34.07 -4.18 8.54
N THR A 336 34.30 -5.43 8.19
CA THR A 336 35.16 -6.34 8.99
C THR A 336 36.60 -5.85 9.04
N LYS A 337 37.14 -5.34 7.94
CA LYS A 337 38.48 -4.74 7.84
C LYS A 337 38.58 -3.34 8.45
N ARG A 338 37.47 -2.80 8.98
CA ARG A 338 37.37 -1.43 9.53
C ARG A 338 37.65 -0.32 8.51
N GLN A 339 37.51 -0.60 7.23
CA GLN A 339 37.60 0.38 6.15
C GLN A 339 36.33 1.25 6.08
N LEU A 340 35.20 0.69 6.52
CA LEU A 340 33.94 1.38 6.71
C LEU A 340 33.52 1.29 8.19
N ARG A 341 32.94 2.35 8.70
CA ARG A 341 32.30 2.35 10.01
C ARG A 341 30.90 1.78 9.89
N CYS A 342 30.67 0.59 10.39
CA CYS A 342 29.41 -0.12 10.24
C CYS A 342 28.75 -0.43 11.57
N VAL A 343 27.41 -0.41 11.59
CA VAL A 343 26.59 -0.85 12.73
C VAL A 343 25.67 -1.97 12.26
N LYS A 344 25.58 -3.03 13.04
CA LYS A 344 24.73 -4.18 12.70
C LYS A 344 23.26 -3.79 12.77
N ASN A 345 22.54 -3.98 11.65
CA ASN A 345 21.09 -3.83 11.60
C ASN A 345 20.42 -5.06 12.21
N PHE A 346 19.29 -4.83 12.89
CA PHE A 346 18.53 -5.90 13.55
C PHE A 346 17.62 -6.63 12.57
N VAL A 347 16.99 -5.89 11.67
CA VAL A 347 16.04 -6.39 10.66
C VAL A 347 16.41 -5.79 9.29
N PRO A 348 16.40 -6.57 8.20
CA PRO A 348 16.47 -6.01 6.84
C PRO A 348 15.34 -5.00 6.60
N TYR A 349 15.59 -3.96 5.82
CA TYR A 349 14.67 -2.83 5.54
C TYR A 349 14.34 -1.91 6.72
N MET A 350 14.84 -2.18 7.91
CA MET A 350 14.61 -1.34 9.07
C MET A 350 15.97 -1.04 9.70
N PRO A 351 16.58 0.10 9.39
CA PRO A 351 17.82 0.52 10.03
C PRO A 351 17.58 0.72 11.53
N ARG A 352 18.66 0.81 12.27
CA ARG A 352 18.58 1.11 13.69
C ARG A 352 17.90 2.45 13.88
N MET A 353 16.77 2.45 14.58
CA MET A 353 16.02 3.67 14.88
C MET A 353 16.89 4.64 15.71
N THR A 354 16.89 5.88 15.33
CA THR A 354 17.52 6.96 16.07
C THR A 354 16.67 7.33 17.30
N ARG A 355 17.27 8.00 18.28
CA ARG A 355 16.52 8.49 19.45
C ARG A 355 15.39 9.42 19.05
N SER A 356 15.61 10.32 18.10
CA SER A 356 14.56 11.23 17.60
C SER A 356 13.39 10.50 16.94
N GLN A 357 13.63 9.39 16.23
CA GLN A 357 12.55 8.56 15.66
C GLN A 357 11.75 7.86 16.77
N ILE A 358 12.42 7.34 17.80
CA ILE A 358 11.74 6.75 18.95
C ILE A 358 10.86 7.78 19.69
N GLU A 359 11.33 9.01 19.85
CA GLU A 359 10.59 10.10 20.45
C GLU A 359 9.37 10.56 19.61
N GLN A 360 9.34 10.24 18.30
CA GLN A 360 8.20 10.52 17.42
C GLN A 360 7.11 9.43 17.46
N ILE A 361 7.39 8.24 17.97
CA ILE A 361 6.42 7.13 18.03
C ILE A 361 5.10 7.54 18.69
N PRO A 362 5.07 8.21 19.87
CA PRO A 362 3.81 8.61 20.49
C PRO A 362 3.00 9.58 19.61
N ARG A 363 3.66 10.50 18.93
CA ARG A 363 3.00 11.47 18.02
C ARG A 363 2.34 10.74 16.85
N SER A 364 3.07 9.88 16.16
CA SER A 364 2.55 9.08 15.04
C SER A 364 1.41 8.14 15.50
N ALA A 365 1.50 7.55 16.71
CA ALA A 365 0.43 6.74 17.27
C ALA A 365 -0.83 7.56 17.58
N ILE A 366 -0.70 8.79 18.09
CA ILE A 366 -1.82 9.71 18.31
C ILE A 366 -2.45 10.12 16.97
N GLU A 367 -1.66 10.40 15.95
CA GLU A 367 -2.13 10.69 14.61
C GLU A 367 -2.96 9.52 14.06
N LEU A 368 -2.46 8.29 14.16
CA LEU A 368 -3.21 7.10 13.76
C LEU A 368 -4.54 6.97 14.53
N LEU A 369 -4.55 7.18 15.85
CA LEU A 369 -5.78 7.14 16.65
C LEU A 369 -6.78 8.23 16.22
N ARG A 370 -6.29 9.41 15.90
CA ARG A 370 -7.10 10.51 15.37
C ARG A 370 -7.74 10.13 14.04
N ASP A 371 -6.98 9.52 13.14
CA ASP A 371 -7.46 9.07 11.84
C ASP A 371 -8.47 7.93 11.95
N MET A 372 -8.36 7.10 12.97
CA MET A 372 -9.34 6.06 13.24
C MET A 372 -10.73 6.63 13.61
N VAL A 373 -10.76 7.76 14.28
CA VAL A 373 -12.02 8.37 14.79
C VAL A 373 -12.56 9.49 13.90
N HIS A 374 -11.72 10.12 13.06
CA HIS A 374 -12.11 11.24 12.21
C HIS A 374 -11.96 10.90 10.71
N PRO A 375 -13.01 10.41 10.04
CA PRO A 375 -12.92 10.00 8.64
C PRO A 375 -12.67 11.14 7.67
N GLY A 376 -13.03 12.39 8.00
CA GLY A 376 -12.95 13.55 7.11
C GLY A 376 -11.54 14.13 6.88
N MET A 377 -10.52 13.69 7.62
CA MET A 377 -9.19 14.28 7.51
C MET A 377 -8.42 13.91 6.24
N TYR A 378 -8.77 12.83 5.56
CA TYR A 378 -8.04 12.28 4.41
C TYR A 378 -8.82 12.26 3.08
N SER A 379 -10.01 12.86 3.02
CA SER A 379 -10.84 12.92 1.79
C SER A 379 -10.17 13.61 0.59
N LYS A 380 -9.02 14.24 0.78
CA LYS A 380 -8.28 14.96 -0.27
C LYS A 380 -7.63 14.07 -1.35
N PHE A 381 -7.61 12.75 -1.18
CA PHE A 381 -7.15 11.83 -2.23
C PHE A 381 -8.24 11.51 -3.28
N ALA A 382 -9.46 11.95 -3.06
CA ALA A 382 -10.59 11.60 -3.93
C ALA A 382 -10.68 12.41 -5.23
N ASP A 383 -9.89 13.45 -5.40
CA ASP A 383 -9.83 14.19 -6.67
C ASP A 383 -8.92 13.41 -7.63
N GLY A 384 -9.51 12.36 -8.22
CA GLY A 384 -8.84 11.43 -9.09
C GLY A 384 -8.34 12.10 -10.37
N HIS A 385 -7.09 12.51 -10.37
CA HIS A 385 -6.41 12.87 -11.59
C HIS A 385 -5.84 11.60 -12.24
N VAL A 386 -6.34 11.32 -13.42
CA VAL A 386 -5.76 10.30 -14.28
C VAL A 386 -4.51 10.88 -14.92
N THR A 387 -3.37 10.22 -14.70
CA THR A 387 -2.09 10.67 -15.23
C THR A 387 -1.47 9.61 -16.12
N GLY A 388 -1.09 9.99 -17.34
CA GLY A 388 -0.37 9.11 -18.26
C GLY A 388 -0.72 9.34 -19.74
N PRO A 389 -0.01 8.66 -20.67
CA PRO A 389 -0.33 8.69 -22.07
C PRO A 389 -1.74 8.14 -22.33
N LYS A 390 -2.47 8.79 -23.26
CA LYS A 390 -3.87 8.48 -23.55
C LYS A 390 -4.11 7.03 -23.95
N ASP A 391 -3.24 6.47 -24.77
CA ASP A 391 -3.40 5.11 -25.30
C ASP A 391 -3.11 4.05 -24.25
N GLU A 392 -2.09 4.26 -23.40
CA GLU A 392 -1.80 3.38 -22.27
C GLU A 392 -2.93 3.42 -21.24
N PHE A 393 -3.47 4.60 -20.97
CA PHE A 393 -4.61 4.76 -20.08
C PHE A 393 -5.85 4.04 -20.60
N ARG A 394 -6.18 4.19 -21.92
CA ARG A 394 -7.29 3.48 -22.54
C ARG A 394 -7.11 1.96 -22.43
N SER A 395 -5.92 1.45 -22.76
CA SER A 395 -5.59 0.04 -22.62
C SER A 395 -5.75 -0.47 -21.17
N ALA A 396 -5.38 0.36 -20.20
CA ALA A 396 -5.57 0.03 -18.79
C ALA A 396 -7.05 -0.06 -18.40
N LEU A 397 -7.89 0.90 -18.84
CA LEU A 397 -9.32 0.88 -18.56
C LEU A 397 -10.02 -0.30 -19.23
N ASP A 398 -9.67 -0.62 -20.48
CA ASP A 398 -10.19 -1.78 -21.21
C ASP A 398 -9.84 -3.08 -20.46
N PHE A 399 -8.61 -3.23 -19.99
CA PHE A 399 -8.19 -4.37 -19.18
C PHE A 399 -8.95 -4.46 -17.85
N LEU A 400 -9.29 -3.34 -17.24
CA LEU A 400 -10.05 -3.29 -15.99
C LEU A 400 -11.56 -3.45 -16.19
N ASN A 401 -12.04 -3.65 -17.44
CA ASN A 401 -13.45 -3.63 -17.83
C ASN A 401 -14.17 -2.39 -17.28
N TYR A 402 -13.45 -1.29 -17.12
CA TYR A 402 -14.03 -0.08 -16.60
C TYR A 402 -14.74 0.65 -17.74
N PRO A 403 -16.07 0.86 -17.66
CA PRO A 403 -16.83 1.43 -18.76
C PRO A 403 -16.29 2.81 -19.10
N LEU A 404 -15.90 2.98 -20.36
CA LEU A 404 -15.46 4.25 -20.94
C LEU A 404 -16.64 5.23 -21.06
N HIS A 405 -17.23 5.59 -19.95
CA HIS A 405 -18.12 6.74 -19.87
C HIS A 405 -17.34 8.06 -19.72
N TYR A 406 -16.01 7.97 -19.75
CA TYR A 406 -15.19 9.16 -19.87
C TYR A 406 -15.23 9.58 -21.34
N PRO A 407 -15.77 10.76 -21.70
CA PRO A 407 -15.45 11.35 -22.96
C PRO A 407 -13.93 11.62 -22.88
N ILE A 408 -13.15 10.66 -23.33
CA ILE A 408 -11.81 10.99 -23.75
C ILE A 408 -12.06 11.90 -24.94
N SER A 409 -12.35 13.15 -24.64
CA SER A 409 -12.52 14.19 -25.62
C SER A 409 -11.28 14.13 -26.48
N ASN A 410 -11.43 13.82 -27.74
CA ASN A 410 -10.33 13.74 -28.69
C ASN A 410 -9.60 15.08 -28.87
N SER A 411 -9.99 16.12 -28.13
CA SER A 411 -9.64 17.49 -28.44
C SER A 411 -9.13 18.35 -27.30
N HIS A 412 -9.17 17.97 -26.02
CA HIS A 412 -8.80 18.92 -24.98
C HIS A 412 -7.86 18.34 -23.91
N PHE A 413 -6.59 18.67 -24.02
CA PHE A 413 -5.70 18.87 -22.91
C PHE A 413 -6.27 19.92 -22.00
N THR A 414 -6.36 19.64 -20.72
CA THR A 414 -6.87 20.65 -19.83
C THR A 414 -5.83 21.23 -18.93
N ALA A 415 -4.85 20.49 -18.47
CA ALA A 415 -3.78 21.07 -17.69
C ALA A 415 -2.44 20.36 -17.91
N VAL A 416 -1.37 21.12 -17.78
CA VAL A 416 0.02 20.65 -17.76
C VAL A 416 0.61 21.05 -16.43
N ALA A 417 1.14 20.07 -15.70
CA ALA A 417 1.89 20.31 -14.48
C ALA A 417 3.33 19.85 -14.71
N ILE A 418 4.29 20.74 -14.54
CA ILE A 418 5.73 20.46 -14.66
C ILE A 418 6.39 20.83 -13.35
N ARG A 419 7.27 19.95 -12.88
CA ARG A 419 8.18 20.22 -11.78
C ARG A 419 9.60 20.01 -12.25
N GLY A 420 10.47 20.90 -11.83
CA GLY A 420 11.85 20.85 -12.27
C GLY A 420 12.72 21.85 -11.50
N TRP A 421 13.88 22.09 -12.05
CA TRP A 421 14.80 23.05 -11.51
C TRP A 421 15.55 23.76 -12.64
N TYR A 422 16.05 24.94 -12.35
CA TYR A 422 16.92 25.71 -13.20
C TYR A 422 18.16 26.12 -12.42
N HIS A 423 19.33 25.94 -13.02
CA HIS A 423 20.58 26.39 -12.42
C HIS A 423 21.48 27.00 -13.48
N ASP A 424 22.03 28.16 -13.18
CA ASP A 424 23.01 28.84 -13.98
C ASP A 424 24.24 29.21 -13.13
N PRO A 425 25.38 28.51 -13.33
CA PRO A 425 26.56 28.71 -12.51
C PRO A 425 27.22 30.08 -12.70
N LYS A 426 26.84 30.85 -13.74
CA LYS A 426 27.41 32.18 -14.02
C LYS A 426 26.58 33.33 -13.41
N ILE A 427 25.30 33.11 -13.19
CA ILE A 427 24.35 34.21 -12.86
C ILE A 427 23.88 34.11 -11.42
N GLY A 428 24.26 33.08 -10.67
CA GLY A 428 23.92 32.91 -9.26
C GLY A 428 22.40 32.70 -9.02
N ASP A 429 21.78 33.57 -8.18
CA ASP A 429 20.37 33.44 -7.83
C ASP A 429 19.37 33.99 -8.87
N GLN A 430 19.86 34.46 -10.04
CA GLN A 430 18.96 34.93 -11.09
C GLN A 430 18.22 33.74 -11.71
N TRP A 431 16.96 33.98 -12.08
CA TRP A 431 16.08 32.95 -12.52
C TRP A 431 15.58 33.16 -13.95
N PHE A 432 15.00 32.11 -14.53
CA PHE A 432 14.38 32.18 -15.84
C PHE A 432 13.01 32.88 -15.76
N SER A 433 12.56 33.43 -16.86
CA SER A 433 11.19 33.82 -17.09
C SER A 433 10.49 32.78 -17.96
N VAL A 434 9.18 32.63 -17.81
CA VAL A 434 8.38 31.77 -18.67
C VAL A 434 7.13 32.51 -19.13
N THR A 435 6.76 32.29 -20.38
CA THR A 435 5.44 32.63 -20.91
C THR A 435 4.84 31.42 -21.58
N VAL A 436 3.53 31.35 -21.61
CA VAL A 436 2.80 30.23 -22.21
C VAL A 436 1.85 30.75 -23.28
N SER A 437 1.91 30.15 -24.46
CA SER A 437 0.99 30.47 -25.54
C SER A 437 0.28 29.22 -26.10
N ASP A 438 -0.89 29.40 -26.66
CA ASP A 438 -1.52 28.37 -27.48
C ASP A 438 -0.85 28.25 -28.85
N LYS A 439 -1.30 27.33 -29.69
CA LYS A 439 -0.78 27.12 -31.04
C LYS A 439 -0.99 28.32 -31.99
N GLY A 440 -1.78 29.30 -31.58
CA GLY A 440 -2.05 30.53 -32.29
C GLY A 440 -1.37 31.75 -31.65
N ASP A 441 -0.32 31.56 -30.86
CA ASP A 441 0.45 32.55 -30.12
C ASP A 441 -0.37 33.41 -29.15
N LYS A 442 -1.56 32.99 -28.79
CA LYS A 442 -2.38 33.64 -27.76
C LYS A 442 -1.86 33.25 -26.37
N ALA A 443 -1.55 34.25 -25.55
CA ALA A 443 -1.08 34.04 -24.18
C ALA A 443 -2.10 33.24 -23.35
N LEU A 444 -1.59 32.23 -22.64
CA LEU A 444 -2.37 31.40 -21.72
C LEU A 444 -1.99 31.71 -20.26
N PRO A 445 -2.96 31.64 -19.35
CA PRO A 445 -2.68 31.82 -17.93
C PRO A 445 -1.88 30.63 -17.39
N PHE A 446 -0.94 30.91 -16.52
CA PHE A 446 -0.12 29.89 -15.85
C PHE A 446 0.17 30.27 -14.40
N THR A 447 0.52 29.29 -13.61
CA THR A 447 1.03 29.49 -12.25
C THR A 447 2.45 28.94 -12.19
N LEU A 448 3.39 29.77 -11.74
CA LEU A 448 4.79 29.38 -11.52
C LEU A 448 5.14 29.63 -10.06
N ILE A 449 5.57 28.59 -9.36
CA ILE A 449 5.93 28.66 -7.93
C ILE A 449 7.41 28.27 -7.82
N ARG A 450 8.22 29.12 -7.20
CA ARG A 450 9.59 28.78 -6.77
C ARG A 450 9.53 27.91 -5.51
N ILE A 451 10.41 26.93 -5.44
CA ILE A 451 10.47 25.96 -4.35
C ILE A 451 11.92 25.91 -3.84
N ALA A 452 12.07 25.78 -2.52
CA ALA A 452 13.38 25.61 -1.91
C ALA A 452 14.11 24.39 -2.49
N SER A 453 15.40 24.52 -2.75
CA SER A 453 16.24 23.52 -3.41
C SER A 453 17.57 23.26 -2.68
N PRO A 454 17.56 22.86 -1.40
CA PRO A 454 18.79 22.55 -0.66
C PRO A 454 19.57 21.36 -1.26
N ASP A 455 18.89 20.50 -1.99
CA ASP A 455 19.49 19.41 -2.78
C ASP A 455 20.35 19.91 -3.94
N LEU A 456 19.97 21.04 -4.55
CA LEU A 456 20.77 21.65 -5.63
C LEU A 456 21.99 22.39 -5.07
N VAL A 457 21.87 23.01 -3.91
CA VAL A 457 23.03 23.61 -3.20
C VAL A 457 24.13 22.57 -3.03
N GLU A 458 23.77 21.37 -2.60
CA GLU A 458 24.72 20.29 -2.39
C GLU A 458 25.20 19.67 -3.72
N SER A 459 24.29 19.39 -4.66
CA SER A 459 24.63 18.68 -5.90
C SER A 459 25.34 19.54 -6.91
N GLN A 460 25.06 20.84 -6.97
CA GLN A 460 25.72 21.81 -7.85
C GLN A 460 26.93 22.49 -7.19
N HIS A 461 27.16 22.25 -5.89
CA HIS A 461 28.19 22.92 -5.10
C HIS A 461 28.08 24.45 -5.17
N ASP A 462 26.85 24.98 -5.20
CA ASP A 462 26.55 26.40 -5.29
C ASP A 462 25.61 26.84 -4.15
N GLU A 463 26.13 27.62 -3.22
CA GLU A 463 25.37 28.14 -2.08
C GLU A 463 24.20 29.05 -2.49
N ASN A 464 24.21 29.60 -3.71
CA ASN A 464 23.13 30.42 -4.24
C ASN A 464 21.97 29.62 -4.80
N ALA A 465 22.11 28.29 -4.98
CA ALA A 465 21.07 27.42 -5.54
C ALA A 465 19.93 27.08 -4.56
N THR A 466 19.60 27.99 -3.63
CA THR A 466 18.66 27.73 -2.53
C THR A 466 17.19 27.67 -2.92
N GLN A 467 16.81 28.30 -4.05
CA GLN A 467 15.42 28.38 -4.53
C GLN A 467 15.34 28.21 -6.06
N GLN A 468 16.03 27.22 -6.59
CA GLN A 468 16.13 26.97 -8.03
C GLN A 468 15.11 25.91 -8.53
N ARG A 469 14.34 25.28 -7.65
CA ARG A 469 13.25 24.40 -8.02
C ARG A 469 11.98 25.17 -8.34
N PHE A 470 11.14 24.58 -9.23
CA PHE A 470 9.86 25.18 -9.61
C PHE A 470 8.76 24.15 -9.78
N SER A 471 7.53 24.62 -9.66
CA SER A 471 6.32 23.98 -10.12
C SER A 471 5.58 24.93 -11.05
N LEU A 472 5.37 24.51 -12.28
CA LEU A 472 4.62 25.25 -13.30
C LEU A 472 3.33 24.51 -13.60
N ARG A 473 2.21 25.21 -13.62
CA ARG A 473 0.91 24.69 -14.01
C ARG A 473 0.21 25.64 -14.98
N THR A 474 -0.31 25.09 -16.07
CA THR A 474 -1.03 25.84 -17.08
C THR A 474 -2.13 24.99 -17.74
N GLN A 475 -3.08 25.64 -18.39
CA GLN A 475 -4.10 24.98 -19.19
C GLN A 475 -3.77 25.16 -20.67
N CYS A 476 -3.54 24.05 -21.37
CA CYS A 476 -3.00 24.04 -22.72
C CYS A 476 -4.03 23.74 -23.82
N GLY A 477 -5.31 23.56 -23.55
CA GLY A 477 -6.28 23.21 -24.58
C GLY A 477 -5.81 22.06 -25.49
N ALA A 478 -5.74 22.28 -26.79
CA ALA A 478 -5.25 21.29 -27.77
C ALA A 478 -3.73 21.22 -27.91
N GLY A 479 -2.99 21.88 -27.05
CA GLY A 479 -1.54 22.00 -27.02
C GLY A 479 -1.10 23.42 -26.78
N CYS A 480 0.07 23.61 -26.19
CA CYS A 480 0.65 24.91 -25.91
C CYS A 480 2.16 24.89 -26.13
N VAL A 481 2.76 26.08 -26.13
CA VAL A 481 4.21 26.28 -26.16
C VAL A 481 4.62 27.00 -24.88
N LEU A 482 5.59 26.45 -24.19
CA LEU A 482 6.25 27.08 -23.05
C LEU A 482 7.50 27.78 -23.57
N HIS A 483 7.54 29.09 -23.43
CA HIS A 483 8.69 29.91 -23.83
C HIS A 483 9.52 30.25 -22.59
N PHE A 484 10.67 29.64 -22.46
CA PHE A 484 11.60 29.91 -21.37
C PHE A 484 12.67 30.89 -21.85
N ALA A 485 12.99 31.86 -21.01
CA ALA A 485 14.09 32.79 -21.26
C ALA A 485 14.95 32.95 -20.00
N SER A 486 16.26 32.78 -20.15
CA SER A 486 17.23 33.01 -19.08
C SER A 486 17.64 34.49 -18.98
N ALA A 487 18.24 34.88 -17.88
CA ALA A 487 18.65 36.27 -17.64
C ALA A 487 19.78 36.71 -18.57
N ASP A 488 20.56 35.80 -19.13
CA ASP A 488 21.59 36.07 -20.12
C ASP A 488 21.05 36.21 -21.57
N GLY A 489 19.71 36.16 -21.73
CA GLY A 489 19.05 36.31 -23.03
C GLY A 489 18.89 35.02 -23.82
N GLY A 490 19.33 33.86 -23.32
CA GLY A 490 19.06 32.58 -23.92
C GLY A 490 17.57 32.24 -23.87
N THR A 491 17.03 31.68 -24.94
CA THR A 491 15.61 31.27 -25.02
C THR A 491 15.46 29.82 -25.39
N ARG A 492 14.37 29.18 -24.92
CA ARG A 492 14.02 27.82 -25.26
C ARG A 492 12.51 27.62 -25.30
N ASP A 493 12.01 27.12 -26.41
CA ASP A 493 10.62 26.76 -26.59
C ASP A 493 10.42 25.26 -26.38
N VAL A 494 9.38 24.93 -25.64
CA VAL A 494 8.97 23.55 -25.39
C VAL A 494 7.50 23.39 -25.80
N ALA A 495 7.29 22.75 -26.95
CA ALA A 495 5.96 22.46 -27.42
C ALA A 495 5.36 21.28 -26.64
N ILE A 496 4.20 21.50 -26.06
CA ILE A 496 3.47 20.51 -25.31
C ILE A 496 2.30 19.97 -26.13
N SER A 497 2.27 18.66 -26.28
CA SER A 497 1.19 17.92 -26.92
C SER A 497 0.72 16.77 -26.01
N SER A 498 -0.38 16.09 -26.35
CA SER A 498 -0.91 14.94 -25.56
C SER A 498 0.06 13.78 -25.43
N SER A 499 1.03 13.72 -26.32
CA SER A 499 2.05 12.67 -26.38
C SER A 499 3.43 13.15 -25.90
N THR A 500 3.56 14.39 -25.42
CA THR A 500 4.86 14.92 -25.00
C THR A 500 5.28 14.28 -23.68
N ALA A 501 6.42 13.57 -23.71
CA ALA A 501 7.08 13.10 -22.50
C ALA A 501 7.71 14.30 -21.78
N LEU A 502 7.24 14.59 -20.59
CA LEU A 502 7.69 15.75 -19.79
C LEU A 502 8.64 15.38 -18.65
N THR A 503 9.11 14.14 -18.62
CA THR A 503 9.99 13.65 -17.54
C THR A 503 11.42 13.51 -18.03
N ALA A 504 12.38 13.80 -17.16
CA ALA A 504 13.82 13.65 -17.38
C ALA A 504 14.33 14.40 -18.61
N GLN A 505 13.83 15.61 -18.87
CA GLN A 505 14.33 16.48 -19.95
C GLN A 505 15.39 17.44 -19.39
N TYR A 506 16.54 17.49 -20.07
CA TYR A 506 17.65 18.39 -19.78
C TYR A 506 17.74 19.41 -20.92
N LEU A 507 17.36 20.63 -20.62
CA LEU A 507 17.20 21.71 -21.63
C LEU A 507 18.21 22.84 -21.35
N PRO A 508 19.28 22.96 -22.13
CA PRO A 508 20.17 24.10 -22.03
C PRO A 508 19.45 25.40 -22.42
N ILE A 509 19.59 26.45 -21.63
CA ILE A 509 19.03 27.78 -21.88
C ILE A 509 20.11 28.81 -21.53
N GLY A 510 20.70 29.46 -22.54
CA GLY A 510 21.84 30.34 -22.32
C GLY A 510 23.01 29.60 -21.69
N SER A 511 23.55 30.15 -20.60
CA SER A 511 24.60 29.47 -19.80
C SER A 511 24.04 28.52 -18.73
N GLY A 512 22.73 28.47 -18.57
CA GLY A 512 22.05 27.66 -17.56
C GLY A 512 21.46 26.36 -18.10
N LEU A 513 21.05 25.52 -17.18
CA LEU A 513 20.40 24.24 -17.44
C LEU A 513 19.02 24.20 -16.78
N LEU A 514 17.98 24.02 -17.58
CA LEU A 514 16.60 23.76 -17.13
C LEU A 514 16.33 22.25 -17.19
N VAL A 515 15.89 21.69 -16.09
CA VAL A 515 15.60 20.26 -16.02
C VAL A 515 14.15 20.05 -15.58
N PHE A 516 13.45 19.20 -16.31
CA PHE A 516 12.14 18.70 -15.88
C PHE A 516 12.31 17.37 -15.16
N ASP A 517 12.13 17.36 -13.85
CA ASP A 517 12.18 16.14 -13.04
C ASP A 517 10.94 15.28 -13.25
N SER A 518 9.79 15.93 -13.29
CA SER A 518 8.51 15.31 -13.56
C SER A 518 7.60 16.27 -14.30
N GLY A 519 6.80 15.73 -15.19
CA GLY A 519 5.75 16.46 -15.87
C GLY A 519 4.60 15.51 -16.18
N ALA A 520 3.41 16.00 -15.96
CA ALA A 520 2.19 15.31 -16.31
C ALA A 520 1.34 16.22 -17.19
N VAL A 521 0.84 15.66 -18.25
CA VAL A 521 -0.29 16.22 -18.94
C VAL A 521 -1.51 15.70 -18.20
N GLU A 522 -2.06 16.53 -17.34
CA GLU A 522 -3.29 16.26 -16.63
C GLU A 522 -4.42 16.47 -17.64
N ASN A 523 -4.91 15.39 -18.23
CA ASN A 523 -6.26 15.43 -18.77
C ASN A 523 -7.14 15.64 -17.55
N GLU A 524 -7.75 16.81 -17.37
CA GLU A 524 -8.98 16.89 -16.63
C GLU A 524 -9.97 16.00 -17.40
N ALA A 525 -9.98 14.71 -17.08
CA ALA A 525 -11.22 13.99 -17.18
C ALA A 525 -12.17 14.83 -16.35
N THR A 526 -12.98 15.66 -17.00
CA THR A 526 -14.08 16.35 -16.35
C THR A 526 -14.73 15.30 -15.51
N VAL A 527 -14.62 15.47 -14.17
CA VAL A 527 -15.28 14.60 -13.21
C VAL A 527 -16.66 14.39 -13.78
N TYR A 528 -16.96 13.15 -14.15
CA TYR A 528 -18.13 12.87 -14.95
C TYR A 528 -19.31 13.54 -14.32
N ASP A 529 -19.94 14.42 -15.05
CA ASP A 529 -21.21 15.02 -14.67
C ASP A 529 -22.39 14.03 -14.89
N ASP A 530 -22.10 12.73 -14.66
CA ASP A 530 -23.08 11.68 -14.62
C ASP A 530 -23.90 11.83 -13.32
N GLY A 531 -25.19 11.87 -13.41
CA GLY A 531 -26.11 11.92 -12.27
C GLY A 531 -25.85 10.83 -11.24
N ARG A 532 -25.34 9.66 -11.65
CA ARG A 532 -24.99 8.54 -10.76
C ARG A 532 -23.76 8.85 -9.92
N VAL A 533 -22.71 9.41 -10.51
CA VAL A 533 -21.49 9.81 -9.80
C VAL A 533 -21.80 10.95 -8.82
N ARG A 534 -22.59 11.95 -9.25
CA ARG A 534 -23.07 13.03 -8.36
C ARG A 534 -23.88 12.49 -7.19
N LEU A 535 -24.78 11.53 -7.44
CA LEU A 535 -25.55 10.90 -6.37
C LEU A 535 -24.66 10.11 -5.42
N ALA A 536 -23.70 9.33 -5.93
CA ALA A 536 -22.73 8.61 -5.11
C ALA A 536 -21.88 9.56 -4.23
N SER A 537 -21.43 10.68 -4.80
CA SER A 537 -20.71 11.72 -4.05
C SER A 537 -21.56 12.37 -2.96
N ARG A 538 -22.85 12.66 -3.25
CA ARG A 538 -23.78 13.17 -2.24
C ARG A 538 -24.02 12.17 -1.10
N ILE A 539 -24.19 10.88 -1.43
CA ILE A 539 -24.35 9.82 -0.42
C ILE A 539 -23.10 9.78 0.48
N ARG A 540 -21.89 9.82 -0.09
CA ARG A 540 -20.65 9.88 0.69
C ARG A 540 -20.61 11.12 1.58
N ALA A 541 -20.92 12.29 1.04
CA ALA A 541 -20.94 13.55 1.78
C ALA A 541 -21.88 13.53 3.00
N VAL A 542 -23.00 12.78 2.92
CA VAL A 542 -23.90 12.56 4.06
C VAL A 542 -23.35 11.55 5.06
N LEU A 543 -22.62 10.53 4.59
CA LEU A 543 -22.05 9.51 5.46
C LEU A 543 -20.90 10.04 6.33
N TYR A 544 -20.10 10.96 5.84
CA TYR A 544 -18.95 11.51 6.57
C TYR A 544 -19.33 12.09 7.94
N PRO A 545 -20.23 13.07 8.07
CA PRO A 545 -20.59 13.63 9.38
C PRO A 545 -21.27 12.60 10.29
N ILE A 546 -22.00 11.64 9.73
CA ILE A 546 -22.60 10.54 10.54
C ILE A 546 -21.49 9.69 11.17
N PHE A 547 -20.48 9.31 10.39
CA PHE A 547 -19.38 8.48 10.89
C PHE A 547 -18.41 9.26 11.78
N GLU A 548 -18.28 10.57 11.60
CA GLU A 548 -17.49 11.44 12.47
C GLU A 548 -18.04 11.44 13.92
N ILE A 549 -19.36 11.34 14.08
CA ILE A 549 -20.00 11.20 15.40
C ILE A 549 -20.01 9.73 15.86
N LEU A 550 -20.30 8.81 14.94
CA LEU A 550 -20.46 7.39 15.27
C LEU A 550 -19.15 6.73 15.71
N LEU A 551 -18.04 7.01 15.01
CA LEU A 551 -16.79 6.28 15.24
C LEU A 551 -16.20 6.49 16.64
N PRO A 552 -16.05 7.72 17.17
CA PRO A 552 -15.53 7.91 18.53
C PRO A 552 -16.35 7.15 19.57
N VAL A 553 -17.68 7.22 19.48
CA VAL A 553 -18.60 6.53 20.40
C VAL A 553 -18.50 5.01 20.25
N LEU A 554 -18.55 4.50 19.01
CA LEU A 554 -18.49 3.08 18.73
C LEU A 554 -17.16 2.47 19.16
N LEU A 555 -16.03 3.11 18.83
CA LEU A 555 -14.69 2.63 19.17
C LEU A 555 -14.43 2.73 20.68
N GLY A 556 -14.83 3.82 21.33
CA GLY A 556 -14.70 4.00 22.78
C GLY A 556 -15.49 2.95 23.57
N LEU A 557 -16.81 2.84 23.30
CA LEU A 557 -17.65 1.85 23.96
C LEU A 557 -17.26 0.41 23.60
N GLY A 558 -16.86 0.17 22.35
CA GLY A 558 -16.37 -1.12 21.89
C GLY A 558 -15.11 -1.57 22.62
N THR A 559 -14.14 -0.67 22.81
CA THR A 559 -12.91 -0.94 23.54
C THR A 559 -13.18 -1.24 25.02
N LEU A 560 -13.99 -0.41 25.69
CA LEU A 560 -14.39 -0.64 27.08
C LEU A 560 -15.11 -1.99 27.23
N SER A 561 -16.04 -2.29 26.32
CA SER A 561 -16.76 -3.57 26.31
C SER A 561 -15.86 -4.77 26.06
N PHE A 562 -14.80 -4.61 25.25
CA PHE A 562 -13.81 -5.64 25.02
C PHE A 562 -13.06 -5.99 26.30
N PHE A 563 -12.52 -5.01 27.01
CA PHE A 563 -11.81 -5.25 28.27
C PHE A 563 -12.73 -5.82 29.35
N GLY A 564 -13.95 -5.31 29.46
CA GLY A 564 -14.97 -5.86 30.36
C GLY A 564 -15.31 -7.32 30.01
N GLY A 565 -15.45 -7.65 28.72
CA GLY A 565 -15.68 -9.01 28.23
C GLY A 565 -14.51 -9.95 28.54
N CYS A 566 -13.26 -9.50 28.34
CA CYS A 566 -12.05 -10.26 28.71
C CYS A 566 -11.99 -10.52 30.22
N TYR A 567 -12.21 -9.51 31.04
CA TYR A 567 -12.24 -9.65 32.48
C TYR A 567 -13.28 -10.70 32.93
N MET A 568 -14.52 -10.61 32.41
CA MET A 568 -15.57 -11.58 32.73
C MET A 568 -15.25 -12.99 32.24
N ALA A 569 -14.65 -13.12 31.06
CA ALA A 569 -14.27 -14.41 30.50
C ALA A 569 -13.22 -15.12 31.37
N VAL A 570 -12.22 -14.39 31.85
CA VAL A 570 -11.18 -14.92 32.75
C VAL A 570 -11.81 -15.28 34.11
N ARG A 571 -12.59 -14.37 34.72
CA ARG A 571 -13.20 -14.58 36.04
C ARG A 571 -14.17 -15.77 36.05
N LYS A 572 -14.99 -15.92 35.00
CA LYS A 572 -15.99 -16.99 34.87
C LYS A 572 -15.42 -18.24 34.20
N ARG A 573 -14.15 -18.24 33.74
CA ARG A 573 -13.54 -19.29 32.91
C ARG A 573 -14.42 -19.72 31.74
N ASN A 574 -15.10 -18.74 31.13
CA ASN A 574 -16.00 -18.95 30.01
C ASN A 574 -15.54 -18.04 28.84
N TYR A 575 -15.14 -18.66 27.74
CA TYR A 575 -14.53 -18.00 26.58
C TYR A 575 -15.48 -18.06 25.37
N PRO A 576 -16.39 -17.11 25.20
CA PRO A 576 -17.36 -17.13 24.12
C PRO A 576 -16.69 -16.91 22.73
N ILE A 577 -17.24 -17.55 21.70
CA ILE A 577 -16.72 -17.47 20.30
C ILE A 577 -16.63 -16.02 19.86
N ILE A 578 -17.64 -15.22 20.18
CA ILE A 578 -17.71 -13.84 19.74
C ILE A 578 -16.58 -12.98 20.33
N LEU A 579 -16.19 -13.27 21.58
CA LEU A 579 -15.04 -12.62 22.20
C LEU A 579 -13.74 -13.03 21.54
N ALA A 580 -13.59 -14.29 21.12
CA ALA A 580 -12.43 -14.77 20.38
C ALA A 580 -12.29 -14.02 19.04
N VAL A 581 -13.39 -13.87 18.30
CA VAL A 581 -13.38 -13.14 17.00
C VAL A 581 -13.10 -11.64 17.24
N ALA A 582 -13.71 -11.03 18.27
CA ALA A 582 -13.41 -9.64 18.64
C ALA A 582 -11.93 -9.46 19.00
N ALA A 583 -11.35 -10.39 19.79
CA ALA A 583 -9.94 -10.37 20.16
C ALA A 583 -9.01 -10.50 18.94
N ALA A 584 -9.35 -11.38 17.99
CA ALA A 584 -8.61 -11.51 16.75
C ALA A 584 -8.63 -10.20 15.93
N CYS A 585 -9.78 -9.55 15.83
CA CYS A 585 -9.90 -8.26 15.14
C CYS A 585 -9.08 -7.16 15.85
N TRP A 586 -9.18 -7.03 17.19
CA TRP A 586 -8.41 -6.05 17.96
C TRP A 586 -6.90 -6.30 17.90
N VAL A 587 -6.47 -7.56 17.96
CA VAL A 587 -5.05 -7.92 17.80
C VAL A 587 -4.57 -7.60 16.37
N SER A 588 -5.39 -7.82 15.35
CA SER A 588 -5.09 -7.41 13.97
C SER A 588 -4.91 -5.90 13.87
N VAL A 589 -5.83 -5.12 14.46
CA VAL A 589 -5.73 -3.66 14.53
C VAL A 589 -4.42 -3.24 15.21
N LEU A 590 -4.11 -3.80 16.37
CA LEU A 590 -2.92 -3.46 17.14
C LEU A 590 -1.64 -3.79 16.36
N THR A 591 -1.52 -5.00 15.83
CA THR A 591 -0.31 -5.42 15.10
C THR A 591 -0.09 -4.61 13.83
N ARG A 592 -1.16 -4.33 13.07
CA ARG A 592 -1.08 -3.47 11.89
C ARG A 592 -0.72 -2.04 12.27
N SER A 593 -1.31 -1.49 13.32
CA SER A 593 -1.01 -0.15 13.84
C SER A 593 0.45 -0.01 14.25
N VAL A 594 0.99 -0.97 14.99
CA VAL A 594 2.40 -0.96 15.39
C VAL A 594 3.32 -0.94 14.16
N ILE A 595 3.05 -1.79 13.15
CA ILE A 595 3.85 -1.82 11.93
C ILE A 595 3.79 -0.48 11.20
N LEU A 596 2.60 0.12 11.04
CA LEU A 596 2.46 1.39 10.32
C LEU A 596 3.10 2.54 11.07
N VAL A 597 2.96 2.63 12.38
CA VAL A 597 3.64 3.66 13.21
C VAL A 597 5.16 3.54 13.08
N LEU A 598 5.71 2.31 13.10
CA LEU A 598 7.15 2.10 12.93
C LEU A 598 7.62 2.51 11.53
N ILE A 599 6.86 2.19 10.48
CA ILE A 599 7.16 2.61 9.10
C ILE A 599 7.09 4.13 8.98
N ASP A 600 6.07 4.75 9.54
CA ASP A 600 5.81 6.19 9.49
C ASP A 600 6.95 7.00 10.07
N VAL A 601 7.52 6.57 11.19
CA VAL A 601 8.64 7.28 11.84
C VAL A 601 10.01 6.93 11.25
N SER A 602 10.17 5.78 10.59
CA SER A 602 11.48 5.29 10.13
C SER A 602 11.71 5.37 8.64
N SER A 603 10.65 5.26 7.82
CA SER A 603 10.80 5.02 6.38
C SER A 603 10.10 6.04 5.51
N PHE A 604 8.78 6.13 5.60
CA PHE A 604 7.97 7.05 4.80
C PHE A 604 6.62 7.31 5.48
N PRO A 605 5.91 8.41 5.17
CA PRO A 605 4.58 8.68 5.70
C PRO A 605 3.60 7.54 5.39
N ALA A 606 3.23 6.80 6.44
CA ALA A 606 2.38 5.61 6.31
C ALA A 606 0.93 5.84 6.74
N MET A 607 0.60 7.04 7.27
CA MET A 607 -0.75 7.42 7.70
C MET A 607 -1.57 7.88 6.50
N ILE A 608 -1.83 6.96 5.56
CA ILE A 608 -2.66 7.21 4.38
C ILE A 608 -3.78 6.17 4.30
N THR A 609 -4.95 6.59 3.81
CA THR A 609 -6.17 5.76 3.76
C THR A 609 -5.94 4.33 3.25
N PRO A 610 -5.26 4.08 2.12
CA PRO A 610 -5.06 2.71 1.63
C PRO A 610 -4.37 1.80 2.64
N TYR A 611 -3.37 2.28 3.37
CA TYR A 611 -2.65 1.47 4.36
C TYR A 611 -3.44 1.26 5.65
N LEU A 612 -4.28 2.22 6.02
CA LEU A 612 -5.09 2.23 7.24
C LEU A 612 -6.41 1.45 7.07
N LEU A 613 -6.84 1.17 5.84
CA LEU A 613 -8.14 0.55 5.57
C LEU A 613 -8.41 -0.76 6.34
N PRO A 614 -7.45 -1.70 6.47
CA PRO A 614 -7.66 -2.87 7.33
C PRO A 614 -7.93 -2.51 8.80
N ILE A 615 -7.26 -1.47 9.32
CA ILE A 615 -7.45 -0.97 10.70
C ILE A 615 -8.86 -0.40 10.86
N TYR A 616 -9.30 0.42 9.93
CA TYR A 616 -10.62 1.06 9.97
C TYR A 616 -11.75 0.03 10.03
N VAL A 617 -11.76 -0.89 9.08
CA VAL A 617 -12.84 -1.88 8.98
C VAL A 617 -12.80 -2.86 10.14
N LEU A 618 -11.62 -3.36 10.52
CA LEU A 618 -11.51 -4.32 11.63
C LEU A 618 -11.79 -3.70 12.99
N SER A 619 -11.50 -2.41 13.21
CA SER A 619 -11.84 -1.72 14.47
C SER A 619 -13.36 -1.54 14.64
N VAL A 620 -14.08 -1.20 13.58
CA VAL A 620 -15.53 -1.13 13.56
C VAL A 620 -16.15 -2.50 13.87
N VAL A 621 -15.67 -3.54 13.17
CA VAL A 621 -16.11 -4.93 13.40
C VAL A 621 -15.83 -5.36 14.84
N ALA A 622 -14.61 -5.15 15.33
CA ALA A 622 -14.19 -5.51 16.68
C ALA A 622 -15.08 -4.84 17.75
N SER A 623 -15.41 -3.56 17.55
CA SER A 623 -16.26 -2.79 18.45
C SER A 623 -17.69 -3.34 18.52
N ILE A 624 -18.30 -3.62 17.36
CA ILE A 624 -19.66 -4.19 17.31
C ILE A 624 -19.69 -5.57 17.98
N LEU A 625 -18.69 -6.43 17.72
CA LEU A 625 -18.56 -7.73 18.36
C LEU A 625 -18.40 -7.60 19.87
N SER A 626 -17.56 -6.68 20.34
CA SER A 626 -17.31 -6.43 21.77
C SER A 626 -18.57 -5.96 22.51
N LEU A 627 -19.32 -5.02 21.93
CA LEU A 627 -20.61 -4.57 22.47
C LEU A 627 -21.60 -5.71 22.57
N SER A 628 -21.61 -6.64 21.62
CA SER A 628 -22.48 -7.79 21.61
C SER A 628 -22.18 -8.78 22.74
N VAL A 629 -20.92 -8.83 23.24
CA VAL A 629 -20.50 -9.65 24.38
C VAL A 629 -21.23 -9.21 25.67
N MET A 630 -21.35 -7.90 25.86
CA MET A 630 -21.97 -7.35 27.10
C MET A 630 -23.48 -7.45 27.11
N ARG A 631 -24.14 -7.50 25.95
CA ARG A 631 -25.62 -7.44 25.85
C ARG A 631 -26.30 -8.74 26.15
N LYS A 632 -25.65 -9.91 26.16
CA LYS A 632 -26.32 -11.21 26.30
C LYS A 632 -26.23 -11.82 27.68
N ARG A 633 -27.40 -12.14 28.23
CA ARG A 633 -27.59 -13.33 29.09
C ARG A 633 -27.27 -14.54 28.19
N TRP A 634 -26.10 -15.18 28.38
CA TRP A 634 -25.62 -16.30 27.59
C TRP A 634 -26.53 -17.51 27.84
N THR A 635 -27.49 -17.80 26.96
CA THR A 635 -28.16 -19.10 26.90
C THR A 635 -27.16 -20.08 26.31
N PHE A 636 -26.76 -21.06 27.10
CA PHE A 636 -25.95 -22.19 26.67
C PHE A 636 -26.72 -22.99 25.62
N VAL A 637 -26.19 -23.11 24.42
CA VAL A 637 -26.51 -24.24 23.54
C VAL A 637 -25.42 -25.29 23.80
N ASP A 638 -25.80 -26.29 24.56
CA ASP A 638 -24.97 -27.46 24.82
C ASP A 638 -24.73 -28.18 23.47
N GLN A 639 -23.49 -28.61 23.20
CA GLN A 639 -23.11 -29.24 21.95
C GLN A 639 -23.72 -30.66 21.79
N THR A 640 -24.54 -31.11 22.71
CA THR A 640 -25.18 -32.45 22.66
C THR A 640 -26.50 -32.49 21.91
N GLY A 641 -27.07 -31.37 21.47
CA GLY A 641 -28.28 -31.36 20.63
C GLY A 641 -29.57 -31.81 21.33
N THR A 642 -29.55 -32.10 22.62
CA THR A 642 -30.72 -32.45 23.41
C THR A 642 -31.24 -31.23 24.14
N ALA A 643 -32.34 -30.67 23.65
CA ALA A 643 -33.15 -29.75 24.40
C ALA A 643 -33.84 -30.56 25.55
N THR A 644 -33.34 -30.42 26.75
CA THR A 644 -34.13 -30.83 27.93
C THR A 644 -35.27 -29.83 28.06
N GLN A 645 -36.43 -30.20 27.55
CA GLN A 645 -37.69 -29.65 27.99
C GLN A 645 -37.87 -30.09 29.46
N THR A 646 -37.73 -29.17 30.39
CA THR A 646 -38.30 -29.33 31.70
C THR A 646 -39.81 -29.23 31.53
N SER A 647 -40.48 -30.38 31.46
CA SER A 647 -41.92 -30.47 31.66
C SER A 647 -42.22 -30.21 33.14
N ASP A 648 -42.77 -29.06 33.44
CA ASP A 648 -43.52 -28.86 34.65
C ASP A 648 -44.76 -29.75 34.57
N THR A 649 -44.73 -30.92 35.20
CA THR A 649 -45.90 -31.68 35.55
C THR A 649 -46.31 -31.26 36.95
N SER A 650 -47.25 -30.33 37.02
CA SER A 650 -48.09 -30.14 38.25
C SER A 650 -48.96 -31.36 38.43
N CYS A 651 -48.72 -32.12 39.46
CA CYS A 651 -49.71 -33.05 40.02
C CYS A 651 -50.90 -32.25 40.52
N VAL A 652 -52.07 -32.54 40.01
CA VAL A 652 -53.34 -32.25 40.69
C VAL A 652 -53.99 -33.58 40.89
N ASP A 653 -54.20 -33.87 42.17
CA ASP A 653 -55.03 -34.99 42.69
C ASP A 653 -56.49 -34.90 42.22
N GLY A 654 -57.08 -36.07 42.00
CA GLY A 654 -58.47 -36.24 41.72
C GLY A 654 -58.79 -37.68 41.35
#